data_84aa8267e4fe0a0ab5f9ba8df835b4ec
#
_entry.id   84aa8267e4fe0a0ab5f9ba8df835b4ec
#
_cell.length_a   1.000
_cell.length_b   1.000
_cell.length_c   1.000
_cell.angle_alpha   90.00
_cell.angle_beta   90.00
_cell.angle_gamma   90.00
#
_symmetry.space_group_name_H-M   'P 1'
#
loop_
_entity.id
_entity.type
_entity.pdbx_description
1 polymer ?
#
loop_
_entity_poly.entity_id
_entity_poly.type
_entity_poly.pdbx_seq_one_letter_code
_entity_poly.pdbx_strand_id
1 'polypeptide(L)'
;MTEDDAGDGDGPSDAPSNDAPPKYESGEPTTEDETVSTDEAASTDEAVSMDETVSTEMAEDETPTTAVDASGTPATVAVEDVTVADFYGALEAEGRPVVTAQQAARRLGLSQATASEALDALAADGPLQRVDVSTDPVVYYPSEWGRLADRERIVLFPERREIVVDQPTQYTRARLAQFAHLVDSTGDRNAGTRGYLYKIRQEDVWQAPFEDLDALLSMMRSVLPRRSPHLETWVENQWKRANQFRLYTHEDDYVVLEGASESLMGNVARQKLDEEHLVAPISDTESWVRDGKEAHIKRILYEAGYPVKDDRDLESGAPLDVELRVELRDYQQDWVDRFIDQKAGVLVGPPGAGKTVTGIGVLAAVGGETLVLVPSRELAAQWREEILRHTSLTEDQIGEYHGGEKRVRPVTIATYQTAGMDRHRSLFDDREWGLIVYDEVHHVPSRIYRRSADLQAKHRLGLSATPIREDDKEREIFTLIGPPIGTDWSKLFEAGYVQEPEVEIRYVPWADDTARNEWASADGRERHQLASMNPQKIAETRRLLRQHPESKALVFVDYLDQGEAMAEALDVPFVSGEMRHRHRERLFRQFRDGERRTLVISRVGDEGIDLPNAELAVVASGLGGSRRQGAQRAGRTMRPAGGALVYVLATRGTSEEDFAQRQMRHLAEKGVRVTESDLTT
;
A
#
# COMPACT_ATOMS: atom_id res chain seq x y z
N MET A 1 -36.56 44.89 -54.58
CA MET A 1 -37.63 45.83 -54.25
C MET A 1 -37.42 46.06 -52.79
N THR A 2 -36.66 47.05 -52.59
CA THR A 2 -36.87 48.42 -52.07
C THR A 2 -36.83 48.36 -50.54
N GLU A 3 -35.73 48.83 -50.01
CA GLU A 3 -35.38 50.23 -49.64
C GLU A 3 -35.81 50.53 -48.20
N ASP A 4 -34.75 50.73 -47.38
CA ASP A 4 -34.38 52.01 -46.74
C ASP A 4 -35.18 52.30 -45.47
N ASP A 5 -34.64 52.65 -44.37
CA ASP A 5 -34.00 53.93 -44.12
C ASP A 5 -33.29 53.96 -42.77
N ALA A 6 -32.35 54.85 -42.73
CA ALA A 6 -31.39 55.13 -41.66
C ALA A 6 -32.00 55.97 -40.52
N GLY A 7 -31.24 56.03 -39.40
CA GLY A 7 -31.51 57.04 -38.35
C GLY A 7 -30.40 57.04 -37.28
N ASP A 8 -29.44 57.96 -37.50
CA ASP A 8 -28.41 58.48 -36.63
C ASP A 8 -28.83 58.85 -35.19
N GLY A 9 -27.85 58.83 -34.28
CA GLY A 9 -27.94 59.59 -33.04
C GLY A 9 -26.86 59.29 -32.01
N ASP A 10 -25.70 59.94 -32.18
CA ASP A 10 -24.78 60.51 -31.18
C ASP A 10 -24.54 59.81 -29.82
N GLY A 11 -23.26 59.59 -29.57
CA GLY A 11 -22.65 59.47 -28.23
C GLY A 11 -22.55 60.83 -27.48
N PRO A 12 -21.97 60.92 -26.29
CA PRO A 12 -20.51 60.62 -26.07
C PRO A 12 -20.13 60.08 -24.70
N SER A 13 -18.88 59.54 -24.67
CA SER A 13 -17.82 59.60 -23.62
C SER A 13 -18.20 59.45 -22.13
N ASP A 14 -17.60 58.47 -21.48
CA ASP A 14 -16.55 58.64 -20.44
C ASP A 14 -16.03 57.32 -19.92
N ALA A 15 -14.76 57.08 -20.05
CA ALA A 15 -13.92 56.23 -19.17
C ALA A 15 -13.27 57.18 -18.13
N PRO A 16 -12.59 56.73 -17.09
CA PRO A 16 -12.28 55.37 -16.57
C PRO A 16 -12.45 55.26 -15.04
N SER A 17 -12.46 54.06 -14.49
CA SER A 17 -11.81 53.87 -13.17
C SER A 17 -11.33 52.46 -12.98
N ASN A 18 -10.01 52.34 -12.82
CA ASN A 18 -9.26 51.33 -12.18
C ASN A 18 -9.87 50.91 -10.83
N ASP A 19 -10.00 49.62 -10.58
CA ASP A 19 -9.88 49.06 -9.25
C ASP A 19 -9.14 47.73 -9.31
N ALA A 20 -7.89 47.76 -8.89
CA ALA A 20 -7.06 46.59 -8.63
C ALA A 20 -7.36 46.07 -7.22
N PRO A 21 -7.31 44.72 -6.99
CA PRO A 21 -7.49 44.17 -5.65
C PRO A 21 -6.30 44.44 -4.74
N PRO A 22 -6.51 44.51 -3.41
CA PRO A 22 -5.47 44.93 -2.46
C PRO A 22 -4.39 43.86 -2.28
N LYS A 23 -3.17 44.31 -2.27
CA LYS A 23 -1.97 43.56 -1.85
C LYS A 23 -2.02 43.33 -0.35
N TYR A 24 -1.88 42.08 0.06
CA TYR A 24 -1.55 41.73 1.45
C TYR A 24 -0.06 41.91 1.66
N GLU A 25 0.30 42.83 2.56
CA GLU A 25 1.63 43.02 3.08
C GLU A 25 2.02 41.88 4.04
N SER A 26 3.21 41.37 3.83
CA SER A 26 3.92 40.48 4.72
C SER A 26 4.33 41.20 5.99
N GLY A 27 3.73 40.85 7.13
CA GLY A 27 4.19 41.26 8.45
C GLY A 27 5.07 40.18 9.06
N GLU A 28 6.33 40.52 9.29
CA GLU A 28 7.24 39.77 10.16
C GLU A 28 6.78 39.84 11.63
N PRO A 29 6.86 38.76 12.41
CA PRO A 29 6.70 38.89 13.86
C PRO A 29 8.04 39.20 14.51
N THR A 30 8.11 40.35 15.13
CA THR A 30 9.13 40.74 16.09
C THR A 30 9.11 39.86 17.33
N THR A 31 10.29 39.39 17.68
CA THR A 31 10.62 38.77 18.97
C THR A 31 10.46 39.77 20.13
N GLU A 32 9.58 39.44 21.07
CA GLU A 32 9.67 40.00 22.42
C GLU A 32 9.91 38.90 23.45
N ASP A 33 10.97 39.11 24.18
CA ASP A 33 11.52 38.37 25.29
C ASP A 33 10.61 38.57 26.52
N GLU A 34 10.00 37.51 27.02
CA GLU A 34 9.45 37.48 28.38
C GLU A 34 10.00 36.31 29.17
N THR A 35 10.96 36.66 30.00
CA THR A 35 11.47 35.87 31.13
C THR A 35 10.37 35.69 32.16
N VAL A 36 9.96 34.43 32.44
CA VAL A 36 9.22 34.08 33.65
C VAL A 36 10.00 33.02 34.41
N SER A 37 10.20 33.42 35.64
CA SER A 37 10.95 32.80 36.72
C SER A 37 10.54 31.34 37.02
N THR A 38 11.57 30.57 37.32
CA THR A 38 11.58 29.30 38.03
C THR A 38 10.98 29.43 39.44
N ASP A 39 9.99 28.61 39.76
CA ASP A 39 9.69 28.24 41.12
C ASP A 39 9.94 26.74 41.32
N GLU A 40 10.85 26.47 42.22
CA GLU A 40 11.20 25.16 42.77
C GLU A 40 10.04 24.59 43.55
N ALA A 41 9.66 23.36 43.28
CA ALA A 41 8.96 22.52 44.23
C ALA A 41 9.69 21.19 44.38
N ALA A 42 10.43 21.10 45.45
CA ALA A 42 11.03 19.89 45.94
C ALA A 42 9.93 18.88 46.36
N SER A 43 10.05 17.65 45.90
CA SER A 43 9.39 16.51 46.56
C SER A 43 10.40 15.38 46.74
N THR A 44 10.66 15.18 47.95
CA THR A 44 11.33 14.16 48.73
C THR A 44 11.36 12.75 48.12
N ASP A 45 12.59 12.25 48.02
CA ASP A 45 13.00 10.85 47.95
C ASP A 45 12.51 10.10 49.21
N GLU A 46 11.70 9.07 49.04
CA GLU A 46 11.61 7.95 49.95
C GLU A 46 12.17 6.70 49.29
N ALA A 47 13.45 6.44 49.58
CA ALA A 47 14.11 5.19 49.32
C ALA A 47 13.58 4.13 50.32
N VAL A 48 12.79 3.20 49.85
CA VAL A 48 12.50 1.96 50.57
C VAL A 48 13.53 0.92 50.16
N SER A 49 14.51 0.72 51.01
CA SER A 49 15.44 -0.42 50.96
C SER A 49 14.71 -1.66 51.47
N MET A 50 14.41 -2.61 50.62
CA MET A 50 14.15 -3.99 51.04
C MET A 50 15.36 -4.83 50.78
N ASP A 51 16.05 -5.12 51.86
CA ASP A 51 17.10 -6.10 51.99
C ASP A 51 16.46 -7.49 52.02
N GLU A 52 16.47 -8.23 50.92
CA GLU A 52 16.22 -9.66 50.87
C GLU A 52 17.53 -10.37 50.54
N THR A 53 18.18 -10.79 51.60
CA THR A 53 19.27 -11.77 51.59
C THR A 53 18.76 -13.11 51.08
N VAL A 54 18.92 -13.36 49.75
CA VAL A 54 18.83 -14.71 49.25
C VAL A 54 20.18 -15.38 49.41
N SER A 55 20.22 -16.34 50.30
CA SER A 55 21.34 -17.24 50.53
C SER A 55 21.63 -17.99 49.22
N THR A 56 22.73 -17.63 48.58
CA THR A 56 23.32 -18.42 47.48
C THR A 56 24.04 -19.60 48.11
N GLU A 57 23.42 -20.78 48.07
CA GLU A 57 24.16 -22.02 48.20
C GLU A 57 25.15 -22.11 47.05
N MET A 58 26.40 -21.97 47.39
CA MET A 58 27.51 -22.26 46.49
C MET A 58 27.50 -23.74 46.17
N ALA A 59 27.04 -24.07 44.94
CA ALA A 59 27.36 -25.35 44.36
C ALA A 59 28.87 -25.38 44.11
N GLU A 60 29.50 -26.33 44.74
CA GLU A 60 30.93 -26.59 44.60
C GLU A 60 31.22 -26.89 43.11
N ASP A 61 32.15 -26.13 42.57
CA ASP A 61 32.75 -26.25 41.24
C ASP A 61 33.42 -27.65 41.15
N GLU A 62 32.69 -28.64 40.61
CA GLU A 62 33.31 -29.91 40.20
C GLU A 62 34.11 -29.63 38.93
N THR A 63 35.38 -29.30 39.13
CA THR A 63 36.38 -29.42 38.07
C THR A 63 36.33 -30.84 37.49
N PRO A 64 36.15 -31.00 36.15
CA PRO A 64 36.20 -32.33 35.56
C PRO A 64 37.59 -32.95 35.82
N THR A 65 37.55 -33.98 36.58
CA THR A 65 38.75 -34.82 36.88
C THR A 65 39.20 -35.40 35.55
N THR A 66 40.36 -34.93 35.06
CA THR A 66 41.08 -35.57 33.97
C THR A 66 41.34 -37.03 34.35
N ALA A 67 40.77 -37.94 33.60
CA ALA A 67 41.10 -39.36 33.73
C ALA A 67 42.57 -39.55 33.33
N VAL A 68 43.40 -39.72 34.32
CA VAL A 68 44.81 -40.15 34.14
C VAL A 68 44.83 -41.68 34.16
N ASP A 69 45.42 -42.28 33.15
CA ASP A 69 45.64 -43.72 33.16
C ASP A 69 46.66 -44.08 34.27
N ALA A 70 46.77 -45.38 34.61
CA ALA A 70 47.62 -45.88 35.66
C ALA A 70 49.14 -45.64 35.41
N SER A 71 49.53 -45.00 34.31
CA SER A 71 50.92 -44.70 33.94
C SER A 71 51.29 -43.21 34.03
N GLY A 72 50.32 -42.34 34.39
CA GLY A 72 50.60 -40.91 34.57
C GLY A 72 50.79 -40.10 33.27
N THR A 73 50.49 -40.66 32.13
CA THR A 73 50.54 -39.98 30.83
C THR A 73 49.15 -39.44 30.48
N PRO A 74 48.99 -38.17 30.06
CA PRO A 74 47.68 -37.68 29.65
C PRO A 74 47.16 -38.54 28.49
N ALA A 75 45.94 -39.05 28.62
CA ALA A 75 45.26 -39.81 27.58
C ALA A 75 45.21 -38.94 26.31
N THR A 76 45.82 -39.41 25.23
CA THR A 76 45.75 -38.76 23.92
C THR A 76 44.34 -39.05 23.34
N VAL A 77 43.43 -38.11 23.42
CA VAL A 77 42.11 -38.19 22.77
C VAL A 77 42.37 -38.34 21.27
N ALA A 78 41.86 -39.40 20.66
CA ALA A 78 42.01 -39.62 19.23
C ALA A 78 41.13 -38.65 18.43
N VAL A 79 41.50 -38.37 17.19
CA VAL A 79 40.73 -37.49 16.29
C VAL A 79 39.28 -37.98 16.13
N GLU A 80 39.07 -39.28 16.13
CA GLU A 80 37.77 -39.96 15.98
C GLU A 80 36.85 -39.82 17.22
N ASP A 81 37.39 -39.40 18.36
CA ASP A 81 36.63 -39.23 19.60
C ASP A 81 36.00 -37.84 19.76
N VAL A 82 36.36 -36.86 18.91
CA VAL A 82 35.80 -35.51 18.97
C VAL A 82 34.43 -35.47 18.26
N THR A 83 33.41 -35.15 19.01
CA THR A 83 32.02 -35.15 18.53
C THR A 83 31.52 -33.75 18.19
N VAL A 84 30.39 -33.66 17.50
CA VAL A 84 29.64 -32.38 17.25
C VAL A 84 29.26 -31.72 18.59
N ALA A 85 28.94 -32.51 19.63
CA ALA A 85 28.60 -31.99 20.96
C ALA A 85 29.81 -31.30 21.62
N ASP A 86 31.04 -31.84 21.48
CA ASP A 86 32.26 -31.22 21.98
C ASP A 86 32.56 -29.89 21.30
N PHE A 87 32.25 -29.81 19.99
CA PHE A 87 32.35 -28.56 19.23
C PHE A 87 31.35 -27.49 19.74
N TYR A 88 30.10 -27.86 20.00
CA TYR A 88 29.11 -26.94 20.58
C TYR A 88 29.51 -26.49 21.98
N GLY A 89 30.04 -27.39 22.81
CA GLY A 89 30.60 -27.06 24.12
C GLY A 89 31.74 -26.04 24.03
N ALA A 90 32.60 -26.18 23.02
CA ALA A 90 33.68 -25.20 22.77
C ALA A 90 33.15 -23.84 22.33
N LEU A 91 32.07 -23.78 21.50
CA LEU A 91 31.38 -22.54 21.10
C LEU A 91 30.78 -21.83 22.31
N GLU A 92 30.05 -22.56 23.16
CA GLU A 92 29.43 -22.02 24.38
C GLU A 92 30.48 -21.46 25.34
N ALA A 93 31.55 -22.22 25.57
CA ALA A 93 32.64 -21.82 26.46
C ALA A 93 33.40 -20.58 25.95
N GLU A 94 33.50 -20.38 24.64
CA GLU A 94 34.10 -19.18 24.05
C GLU A 94 33.13 -18.00 24.00
N GLY A 95 31.82 -18.24 24.11
CA GLY A 95 30.77 -17.21 24.01
C GLY A 95 30.76 -16.50 22.66
N ARG A 96 31.20 -17.17 21.59
CA ARG A 96 31.33 -16.62 20.24
C ARG A 96 30.65 -17.51 19.21
N PRO A 97 30.18 -16.95 18.11
CA PRO A 97 29.50 -17.70 17.07
C PRO A 97 30.42 -18.57 16.21
N VAL A 98 31.73 -18.43 16.32
CA VAL A 98 32.75 -19.20 15.58
C VAL A 98 33.90 -19.53 16.47
N VAL A 99 34.55 -20.64 16.21
CA VAL A 99 35.81 -21.03 16.89
C VAL A 99 36.90 -21.35 15.87
N THR A 100 38.14 -21.09 16.27
CA THR A 100 39.31 -21.54 15.54
C THR A 100 39.79 -22.90 16.10
N ALA A 101 40.57 -23.64 15.32
CA ALA A 101 41.16 -24.89 15.78
C ALA A 101 41.98 -24.70 17.08
N GLN A 102 42.66 -23.56 17.25
CA GLN A 102 43.39 -23.23 18.47
C GLN A 102 42.47 -23.02 19.69
N GLN A 103 41.31 -22.38 19.50
CA GLN A 103 40.37 -22.19 20.59
C GLN A 103 39.73 -23.52 21.00
N ALA A 104 39.27 -24.31 20.01
CA ALA A 104 38.74 -25.65 20.25
C ALA A 104 39.78 -26.55 20.96
N ALA A 105 40.99 -26.56 20.48
CA ALA A 105 42.10 -27.32 21.12
C ALA A 105 42.25 -26.97 22.59
N ARG A 106 42.21 -25.67 22.92
CA ARG A 106 42.35 -25.20 24.32
C ARG A 106 41.20 -25.69 25.19
N ARG A 107 39.98 -25.69 24.66
CA ARG A 107 38.78 -26.10 25.40
C ARG A 107 38.66 -27.61 25.55
N LEU A 108 39.08 -28.36 24.54
CA LEU A 108 39.00 -29.81 24.52
C LEU A 108 40.25 -30.49 25.08
N GLY A 109 41.27 -29.71 25.47
CA GLY A 109 42.54 -30.27 25.97
C GLY A 109 43.38 -31.01 24.93
N LEU A 110 43.21 -30.66 23.64
CA LEU A 110 43.85 -31.27 22.50
C LEU A 110 45.06 -30.47 21.99
N SER A 111 45.90 -31.09 21.14
CA SER A 111 46.83 -30.33 20.32
C SER A 111 46.07 -29.55 19.21
N GLN A 112 46.64 -28.42 18.79
CA GLN A 112 45.99 -27.63 17.69
C GLN A 112 45.89 -28.46 16.40
N ALA A 113 46.88 -29.31 16.12
CA ALA A 113 46.87 -30.17 14.95
C ALA A 113 45.75 -31.22 15.03
N THR A 114 45.59 -31.88 16.17
CA THR A 114 44.52 -32.86 16.41
C THR A 114 43.13 -32.20 16.33
N ALA A 115 42.97 -31.00 16.93
CA ALA A 115 41.70 -30.26 16.86
C ALA A 115 41.38 -29.79 15.43
N SER A 116 42.39 -29.35 14.66
CA SER A 116 42.19 -29.00 13.25
C SER A 116 41.71 -30.18 12.41
N GLU A 117 42.40 -31.33 12.58
CA GLU A 117 42.06 -32.56 11.85
C GLU A 117 40.65 -33.06 12.20
N ALA A 118 40.27 -33.03 13.48
CA ALA A 118 38.94 -33.42 13.94
C ALA A 118 37.84 -32.46 13.42
N LEU A 119 38.07 -31.15 13.45
CA LEU A 119 37.12 -30.16 12.94
C LEU A 119 37.02 -30.21 11.43
N ASP A 120 38.12 -30.50 10.70
CA ASP A 120 38.11 -30.72 9.27
C ASP A 120 37.32 -31.97 8.88
N ALA A 121 37.42 -33.04 9.65
CA ALA A 121 36.61 -34.24 9.48
C ALA A 121 35.14 -33.97 9.70
N LEU A 122 34.74 -33.28 10.78
CA LEU A 122 33.36 -32.87 11.03
C LEU A 122 32.82 -31.91 9.98
N ALA A 123 33.67 -31.07 9.40
CA ALA A 123 33.26 -30.19 8.30
C ALA A 123 33.06 -30.97 6.98
N ALA A 124 33.85 -32.00 6.73
CA ALA A 124 33.70 -32.89 5.57
C ALA A 124 32.43 -33.73 5.67
N ASP A 125 32.04 -34.16 6.87
CA ASP A 125 30.79 -34.90 7.13
C ASP A 125 29.52 -34.03 7.11
N GLY A 126 29.64 -32.70 7.00
CA GLY A 126 28.57 -31.75 6.78
C GLY A 126 27.95 -31.06 8.00
N PRO A 127 28.16 -31.45 9.28
CA PRO A 127 27.57 -30.72 10.41
C PRO A 127 28.21 -29.34 10.66
N LEU A 128 29.44 -29.12 10.24
CA LEU A 128 30.17 -27.86 10.37
C LEU A 128 30.43 -27.23 8.99
N GLN A 129 30.64 -25.91 9.00
CA GLN A 129 31.21 -25.17 7.87
C GLN A 129 32.61 -24.69 8.26
N ARG A 130 33.53 -24.77 7.32
CA ARG A 130 34.90 -24.27 7.43
C ARG A 130 35.09 -23.09 6.49
N VAL A 131 35.59 -21.98 7.01
CA VAL A 131 35.88 -20.77 6.22
C VAL A 131 37.33 -20.41 6.39
N ASP A 132 38.08 -20.45 5.30
CA ASP A 132 39.43 -19.93 5.20
C ASP A 132 39.36 -18.45 4.86
N VAL A 133 39.83 -17.60 5.74
CA VAL A 133 40.07 -16.19 5.45
C VAL A 133 41.48 -16.04 4.90
N SER A 134 41.73 -15.06 4.04
CA SER A 134 43.03 -14.85 3.37
C SER A 134 44.20 -14.58 4.33
N THR A 135 43.89 -14.35 5.57
CA THR A 135 44.83 -14.23 6.71
C THR A 135 44.37 -15.16 7.80
N ASP A 136 45.23 -16.16 8.16
CA ASP A 136 44.98 -17.02 9.31
C ASP A 136 44.31 -16.25 10.47
N PRO A 137 43.27 -16.77 11.16
CA PRO A 137 42.96 -18.18 11.33
C PRO A 137 41.78 -18.71 10.52
N VAL A 138 41.78 -20.03 10.24
CA VAL A 138 40.63 -20.79 9.77
C VAL A 138 39.57 -20.84 10.87
N VAL A 139 38.32 -20.54 10.54
CA VAL A 139 37.17 -20.55 11.47
C VAL A 139 36.16 -21.63 11.11
N TYR A 140 35.50 -22.18 12.12
CA TYR A 140 34.49 -23.22 12.01
C TYR A 140 33.19 -22.72 12.66
N TYR A 141 32.06 -23.03 12.06
CA TYR A 141 30.73 -22.73 12.57
C TYR A 141 29.71 -23.81 12.14
N PRO A 142 28.58 -23.99 12.86
CA PRO A 142 27.55 -24.95 12.48
C PRO A 142 26.94 -24.66 11.08
N SER A 143 26.80 -25.68 10.24
CA SER A 143 26.24 -25.54 8.91
C SER A 143 24.75 -25.07 8.91
N GLU A 144 24.06 -25.28 10.03
CA GLU A 144 22.68 -24.81 10.20
C GLU A 144 22.57 -23.27 10.33
N TRP A 145 23.66 -22.58 10.67
CA TRP A 145 23.64 -21.13 10.86
C TRP A 145 23.40 -20.36 9.57
N GLY A 146 23.84 -20.85 8.42
CA GLY A 146 23.45 -20.31 7.13
C GLY A 146 21.92 -20.32 6.96
N ARG A 147 21.27 -21.45 7.32
CA ARG A 147 19.80 -21.57 7.30
C ARG A 147 19.13 -20.72 8.38
N LEU A 148 19.76 -20.49 9.52
CA LEU A 148 19.24 -19.65 10.60
C LEU A 148 19.36 -18.15 10.24
N ALA A 149 20.39 -17.76 9.50
CA ALA A 149 20.55 -16.39 9.02
C ALA A 149 19.51 -16.00 7.97
N ASP A 150 19.10 -16.96 7.11
CA ASP A 150 18.08 -16.76 6.08
C ASP A 150 16.64 -16.97 6.60
N ARG A 151 16.48 -17.31 7.89
CA ARG A 151 15.16 -17.59 8.45
C ARG A 151 14.48 -16.31 8.88
N GLU A 152 13.23 -16.15 8.45
CA GLU A 152 12.34 -15.07 8.89
C GLU A 152 12.27 -15.01 10.43
N ARG A 153 12.43 -13.81 10.98
CA ARG A 153 12.33 -13.56 12.42
C ARG A 153 11.27 -12.51 12.70
N ILE A 154 10.32 -12.84 13.55
CA ILE A 154 9.24 -11.95 13.93
C ILE A 154 9.37 -11.63 15.42
N VAL A 155 9.38 -10.34 15.76
CA VAL A 155 9.43 -9.85 17.15
C VAL A 155 8.20 -8.99 17.40
N LEU A 156 7.41 -9.35 18.41
CA LEU A 156 6.21 -8.64 18.81
C LEU A 156 6.48 -7.78 20.08
N PHE A 157 6.14 -6.50 19.99
CA PHE A 157 6.08 -5.54 21.10
C PHE A 157 4.62 -5.23 21.44
N PRO A 158 3.96 -6.03 22.32
CA PRO A 158 2.51 -5.95 22.52
C PRO A 158 2.03 -4.60 23.05
N GLU A 159 2.78 -4.00 23.99
CA GLU A 159 2.45 -2.70 24.59
C GLU A 159 2.40 -1.57 23.55
N ARG A 160 3.29 -1.63 22.55
CA ARG A 160 3.41 -0.67 21.48
C ARG A 160 2.55 -1.03 20.28
N ARG A 161 2.03 -2.27 20.23
CA ARG A 161 1.33 -2.88 19.10
C ARG A 161 2.18 -2.85 17.83
N GLU A 162 3.49 -3.06 18.00
CA GLU A 162 4.48 -3.04 16.94
C GLU A 162 5.02 -4.44 16.69
N ILE A 163 5.27 -4.74 15.42
CA ILE A 163 5.79 -6.03 14.95
C ILE A 163 7.01 -5.73 14.08
N VAL A 164 8.17 -6.17 14.50
CA VAL A 164 9.40 -6.09 13.71
C VAL A 164 9.62 -7.43 13.04
N VAL A 165 9.79 -7.42 11.73
CA VAL A 165 10.05 -8.62 10.95
C VAL A 165 11.35 -8.46 10.20
N ASP A 166 12.30 -9.38 10.44
CA ASP A 166 13.56 -9.47 9.72
C ASP A 166 13.37 -10.48 8.58
N GLN A 167 13.72 -10.07 7.37
CA GLN A 167 13.61 -10.85 6.13
C GLN A 167 12.24 -11.54 5.90
N PRO A 168 11.11 -10.79 5.96
CA PRO A 168 9.79 -11.38 5.80
C PRO A 168 9.61 -12.01 4.41
N THR A 169 8.97 -13.19 4.39
CA THR A 169 8.46 -13.74 3.15
C THR A 169 7.32 -12.88 2.60
N GLN A 170 7.03 -13.00 1.31
CA GLN A 170 5.86 -12.31 0.72
C GLN A 170 4.55 -12.70 1.41
N TYR A 171 4.39 -13.97 1.78
CA TYR A 171 3.20 -14.47 2.45
C TYR A 171 3.02 -13.87 3.85
N THR A 172 4.10 -13.76 4.61
CA THR A 172 4.06 -13.09 5.92
C THR A 172 3.68 -11.63 5.79
N ARG A 173 4.24 -10.92 4.80
CA ARG A 173 3.89 -9.51 4.54
C ARG A 173 2.41 -9.37 4.13
N ALA A 174 1.92 -10.23 3.24
CA ALA A 174 0.52 -10.23 2.81
C ALA A 174 -0.45 -10.53 3.96
N ARG A 175 -0.10 -11.44 4.88
CA ARG A 175 -0.90 -11.74 6.06
C ARG A 175 -0.88 -10.62 7.08
N LEU A 176 0.27 -10.03 7.37
CA LEU A 176 0.37 -8.86 8.25
C LEU A 176 -0.45 -7.69 7.73
N ALA A 177 -0.45 -7.46 6.42
CA ALA A 177 -1.22 -6.37 5.81
C ALA A 177 -2.75 -6.47 5.97
N GLN A 178 -3.27 -7.60 6.44
CA GLN A 178 -4.70 -7.77 6.70
C GLN A 178 -5.13 -7.17 8.06
N PHE A 179 -4.20 -6.97 9.00
CA PHE A 179 -4.51 -6.46 10.32
C PHE A 179 -3.46 -5.48 10.88
N ALA A 180 -2.41 -5.17 10.14
CA ALA A 180 -1.34 -4.29 10.56
C ALA A 180 -0.83 -3.44 9.39
N HIS A 181 -0.46 -2.20 9.68
CA HIS A 181 0.07 -1.25 8.73
C HIS A 181 1.61 -1.21 8.78
N LEU A 182 2.25 -1.22 7.61
CA LEU A 182 3.70 -1.04 7.50
C LEU A 182 4.08 0.42 7.79
N VAL A 183 4.80 0.64 8.87
CA VAL A 183 5.25 1.98 9.30
C VAL A 183 6.55 2.34 8.60
N ASP A 184 7.52 1.41 8.63
CA ASP A 184 8.85 1.66 8.08
C ASP A 184 9.54 0.36 7.66
N SER A 185 10.51 0.50 6.77
CA SER A 185 11.42 -0.58 6.40
C SER A 185 12.86 -0.06 6.46
N THR A 186 13.64 -0.65 7.34
CA THR A 186 15.05 -0.29 7.53
C THR A 186 15.94 -1.44 7.10
N GLY A 187 17.09 -1.14 6.52
CA GLY A 187 18.10 -2.13 6.18
C GLY A 187 19.44 -1.49 5.94
N ASP A 188 20.50 -2.15 6.39
CA ASP A 188 21.84 -1.82 5.92
C ASP A 188 21.99 -2.34 4.49
N ARG A 189 22.14 -1.43 3.54
CA ARG A 189 22.29 -1.74 2.12
C ARG A 189 23.47 -2.65 1.82
N ASN A 190 24.50 -2.59 2.64
CA ASN A 190 25.73 -3.39 2.50
C ASN A 190 25.65 -4.77 3.17
N ALA A 191 24.76 -4.92 4.16
CA ALA A 191 24.62 -6.17 4.92
C ALA A 191 23.50 -7.08 4.42
N GLY A 192 22.69 -6.65 3.45
CA GLY A 192 21.55 -7.43 2.92
C GLY A 192 20.42 -7.66 3.93
N THR A 193 20.49 -7.03 5.11
CA THR A 193 19.48 -7.16 6.18
C THR A 193 18.41 -6.09 6.04
N ARG A 194 17.14 -6.49 6.09
CA ARG A 194 15.99 -5.56 6.07
C ARG A 194 15.04 -5.89 7.19
N GLY A 195 14.91 -4.92 8.12
CA GLY A 195 13.86 -4.94 9.12
C GLY A 195 12.61 -4.23 8.58
N TYR A 196 11.44 -4.81 8.81
CA TYR A 196 10.13 -4.23 8.51
C TYR A 196 9.41 -3.97 9.81
N LEU A 197 8.97 -2.73 10.03
CA LEU A 197 8.20 -2.32 11.21
C LEU A 197 6.73 -2.19 10.84
N TYR A 198 5.89 -3.04 11.40
CA TYR A 198 4.45 -2.95 11.31
C TYR A 198 3.86 -2.45 12.62
N LYS A 199 2.70 -1.82 12.55
CA LYS A 199 1.91 -1.37 13.69
C LYS A 199 0.46 -1.73 13.52
N ILE A 200 -0.17 -2.26 14.57
CA ILE A 200 -1.61 -2.53 14.59
C ILE A 200 -2.30 -1.25 15.10
N ARG A 201 -3.01 -0.57 14.20
CA ARG A 201 -3.82 0.61 14.50
C ARG A 201 -5.27 0.18 14.76
N GLN A 202 -6.06 1.05 15.36
CA GLN A 202 -7.49 0.80 15.55
C GLN A 202 -8.23 0.63 14.22
N GLU A 203 -7.88 1.43 13.22
CA GLU A 203 -8.45 1.41 11.88
C GLU A 203 -8.18 0.08 11.17
N ASP A 204 -7.01 -0.52 11.39
CA ASP A 204 -6.66 -1.81 10.80
C ASP A 204 -7.54 -2.94 11.36
N VAL A 205 -7.98 -2.81 12.62
CA VAL A 205 -8.92 -3.76 13.24
C VAL A 205 -10.37 -3.51 12.79
N TRP A 206 -10.80 -2.24 12.69
CA TRP A 206 -12.15 -1.90 12.25
C TRP A 206 -12.46 -2.30 10.81
N GLN A 207 -11.44 -2.31 9.96
CA GLN A 207 -11.51 -2.60 8.54
C GLN A 207 -10.94 -3.98 8.19
N ALA A 208 -10.62 -4.78 9.21
CA ALA A 208 -10.03 -6.10 9.00
C ALA A 208 -11.00 -6.99 8.19
N PRO A 209 -10.52 -7.65 7.12
CA PRO A 209 -11.38 -8.36 6.16
C PRO A 209 -11.76 -9.76 6.65
N PHE A 210 -12.27 -9.85 7.87
CA PHE A 210 -12.68 -11.09 8.51
C PHE A 210 -14.16 -11.05 8.83
N GLU A 211 -14.82 -12.20 8.77
CA GLU A 211 -16.24 -12.32 9.05
C GLU A 211 -16.55 -12.11 10.54
N ASP A 212 -15.67 -12.60 11.40
CA ASP A 212 -15.80 -12.48 12.84
C ASP A 212 -14.46 -12.23 13.56
N LEU A 213 -14.55 -11.95 14.84
CA LEU A 213 -13.40 -11.70 15.72
C LEU A 213 -12.49 -12.93 15.83
N ASP A 214 -13.05 -14.13 15.85
CA ASP A 214 -12.28 -15.38 16.02
C ASP A 214 -11.41 -15.66 14.80
N ALA A 215 -11.90 -15.36 13.60
CA ALA A 215 -11.13 -15.44 12.36
C ALA A 215 -9.96 -14.43 12.37
N LEU A 216 -10.18 -13.20 12.78
CA LEU A 216 -9.11 -12.19 12.94
C LEU A 216 -8.06 -12.65 13.96
N LEU A 217 -8.49 -13.09 15.15
CA LEU A 217 -7.58 -13.55 16.20
C LEU A 217 -6.82 -14.82 15.77
N SER A 218 -7.46 -15.70 15.01
CA SER A 218 -6.82 -16.90 14.46
C SER A 218 -5.74 -16.54 13.45
N MET A 219 -5.99 -15.58 12.56
CA MET A 219 -4.98 -15.07 11.63
C MET A 219 -3.81 -14.45 12.38
N MET A 220 -4.07 -13.57 13.36
CA MET A 220 -3.01 -12.97 14.19
C MET A 220 -2.15 -14.03 14.87
N ARG A 221 -2.76 -15.04 15.48
CA ARG A 221 -2.06 -16.15 16.15
C ARG A 221 -1.24 -17.01 15.20
N SER A 222 -1.63 -17.10 13.93
CA SER A 222 -0.90 -17.88 12.91
C SER A 222 0.38 -17.18 12.46
N VAL A 223 0.45 -15.86 12.57
CA VAL A 223 1.58 -15.05 12.10
C VAL A 223 2.49 -14.58 13.25
N LEU A 224 1.88 -14.21 14.39
CA LEU A 224 2.64 -13.65 15.49
C LEU A 224 3.45 -14.73 16.25
N PRO A 225 4.67 -14.44 16.71
CA PRO A 225 5.59 -15.43 17.30
C PRO A 225 5.10 -15.96 18.65
N ARG A 226 4.22 -15.22 19.31
CA ARG A 226 3.63 -15.59 20.61
C ARG A 226 2.26 -14.98 20.80
N ARG A 227 1.43 -15.64 21.57
CA ARG A 227 0.15 -15.13 22.00
C ARG A 227 0.34 -14.01 23.03
N SER A 228 -0.42 -12.93 22.90
CA SER A 228 -0.45 -11.80 23.86
C SER A 228 -1.89 -11.49 24.27
N PRO A 229 -2.34 -11.96 25.45
CA PRO A 229 -3.71 -11.70 25.91
C PRO A 229 -4.07 -10.20 26.00
N HIS A 230 -3.12 -9.36 26.39
CA HIS A 230 -3.31 -7.91 26.42
C HIS A 230 -3.61 -7.33 25.02
N LEU A 231 -2.84 -7.73 24.01
CA LEU A 231 -3.07 -7.32 22.64
C LEU A 231 -4.40 -7.86 22.10
N GLU A 232 -4.72 -9.13 22.36
CA GLU A 232 -5.99 -9.74 21.94
C GLU A 232 -7.19 -9.01 22.57
N THR A 233 -7.13 -8.68 23.85
CA THR A 233 -8.19 -7.88 24.52
C THR A 233 -8.32 -6.48 23.92
N TRP A 234 -7.21 -5.85 23.55
CA TRP A 234 -7.25 -4.55 22.88
C TRP A 234 -7.92 -4.66 21.49
N VAL A 235 -7.55 -5.67 20.71
CA VAL A 235 -8.17 -5.96 19.40
C VAL A 235 -9.67 -6.23 19.55
N GLU A 236 -10.07 -7.05 20.50
CA GLU A 236 -11.49 -7.32 20.82
C GLU A 236 -12.26 -6.02 21.13
N ASN A 237 -11.67 -5.13 21.94
CA ASN A 237 -12.28 -3.85 22.24
C ASN A 237 -12.42 -2.94 21.00
N GLN A 238 -11.44 -2.95 20.09
CA GLN A 238 -11.55 -2.19 18.84
C GLN A 238 -12.61 -2.79 17.92
N TRP A 239 -12.64 -4.11 17.79
CA TRP A 239 -13.66 -4.81 17.01
C TRP A 239 -15.08 -4.51 17.49
N LYS A 240 -15.29 -4.53 18.82
CA LYS A 240 -16.58 -4.14 19.43
C LYS A 240 -16.94 -2.70 19.08
N ARG A 241 -15.99 -1.76 19.08
CA ARG A 241 -16.26 -0.35 18.72
C ARG A 241 -16.77 -0.16 17.29
N ALA A 242 -16.35 -1.00 16.38
CA ALA A 242 -16.80 -0.98 14.99
C ALA A 242 -18.29 -1.33 14.83
N ASN A 243 -18.92 -1.92 15.86
CA ASN A 243 -20.31 -2.37 15.85
C ASN A 243 -21.19 -1.65 16.89
N GLN A 244 -20.78 -0.47 17.37
CA GLN A 244 -21.50 0.24 18.43
C GLN A 244 -22.52 1.27 17.94
N PHE A 245 -22.40 1.72 16.70
CA PHE A 245 -23.37 2.61 16.06
C PHE A 245 -23.87 2.04 14.75
N ARG A 246 -25.16 2.24 14.49
CA ARG A 246 -25.83 1.81 13.26
C ARG A 246 -26.73 2.91 12.73
N LEU A 247 -26.76 3.09 11.41
CA LEU A 247 -27.78 3.83 10.70
C LEU A 247 -28.77 2.84 10.11
N TYR A 248 -30.07 3.06 10.30
CA TYR A 248 -31.12 2.26 9.68
C TYR A 248 -32.31 3.12 9.28
N THR A 249 -33.17 2.63 8.38
CA THR A 249 -34.41 3.29 7.98
C THR A 249 -35.56 2.82 8.90
N HIS A 250 -36.26 3.78 9.53
CA HIS A 250 -37.42 3.52 10.34
C HIS A 250 -38.63 3.11 9.46
N GLU A 251 -39.64 2.47 10.06
CA GLU A 251 -40.87 2.06 9.36
C GLU A 251 -41.64 3.23 8.72
N ASP A 252 -41.50 4.44 9.23
CA ASP A 252 -42.07 5.68 8.74
C ASP A 252 -41.15 6.41 7.72
N ASP A 253 -40.15 5.71 7.13
CA ASP A 253 -39.29 6.17 6.04
C ASP A 253 -38.36 7.35 6.38
N TYR A 254 -37.80 7.39 7.60
CA TYR A 254 -36.75 8.32 7.98
C TYR A 254 -35.54 7.57 8.55
N VAL A 255 -34.38 8.20 8.51
CA VAL A 255 -33.13 7.59 8.95
C VAL A 255 -32.93 7.77 10.46
N VAL A 256 -32.55 6.69 11.13
CA VAL A 256 -32.26 6.64 12.57
C VAL A 256 -30.80 6.29 12.80
N LEU A 257 -30.16 7.04 13.69
CA LEU A 257 -28.89 6.66 14.30
C LEU A 257 -29.17 5.93 15.61
N GLU A 258 -28.77 4.67 15.68
CA GLU A 258 -28.85 3.82 16.88
C GLU A 258 -27.47 3.64 17.50
N GLY A 259 -27.38 3.81 18.81
CA GLY A 259 -26.20 3.46 19.62
C GLY A 259 -26.48 2.22 20.46
N ALA A 260 -25.49 1.34 20.60
CA ALA A 260 -25.61 0.08 21.36
C ALA A 260 -25.95 0.28 22.86
N SER A 261 -25.91 1.51 23.36
CA SER A 261 -26.32 1.86 24.73
C SER A 261 -26.67 3.33 24.84
N GLU A 262 -27.50 3.68 25.87
CA GLU A 262 -27.82 5.05 26.29
C GLU A 262 -26.56 5.89 26.52
N SER A 263 -25.56 5.33 27.19
CA SER A 263 -24.28 6.00 27.46
C SER A 263 -23.52 6.37 26.18
N LEU A 264 -23.53 5.53 25.15
CA LEU A 264 -22.91 5.81 23.88
C LEU A 264 -23.68 6.88 23.11
N MET A 265 -24.99 6.78 23.06
CA MET A 265 -25.83 7.77 22.41
C MET A 265 -25.72 9.14 23.10
N GLY A 266 -25.78 9.18 24.44
CA GLY A 266 -25.69 10.43 25.21
C GLY A 266 -24.30 11.05 25.23
N ASN A 267 -23.27 10.25 25.59
CA ASN A 267 -21.93 10.78 25.84
C ASN A 267 -21.03 10.83 24.58
N VAL A 268 -21.38 10.13 23.49
CA VAL A 268 -20.62 10.17 22.26
C VAL A 268 -21.42 10.84 21.16
N ALA A 269 -22.54 10.27 20.73
CA ALA A 269 -23.26 10.77 19.56
C ALA A 269 -23.82 12.19 19.81
N ARG A 270 -24.64 12.38 20.84
CA ARG A 270 -25.29 13.67 21.14
C ARG A 270 -24.34 14.77 21.60
N GLN A 271 -23.09 14.43 22.00
CA GLN A 271 -22.05 15.43 22.31
C GLN A 271 -21.28 15.87 21.07
N LYS A 272 -21.20 15.03 20.06
CA LYS A 272 -20.42 15.29 18.82
C LYS A 272 -21.29 15.79 17.67
N LEU A 273 -22.56 15.42 17.69
CA LEU A 273 -23.55 15.75 16.67
C LEU A 273 -24.49 16.84 17.22
N ASP A 274 -24.74 17.85 16.43
CA ASP A 274 -25.62 18.99 16.74
C ASP A 274 -26.98 18.90 16.02
N GLU A 275 -27.78 19.97 16.15
CA GLU A 275 -29.10 20.10 15.51
C GLU A 275 -29.03 20.12 13.95
N GLU A 276 -27.82 20.34 13.38
CA GLU A 276 -27.64 20.21 11.92
C GLU A 276 -27.60 18.75 11.46
N HIS A 277 -27.29 17.82 12.38
CA HIS A 277 -27.16 16.40 12.11
C HIS A 277 -28.36 15.58 12.59
N LEU A 278 -28.87 15.90 13.78
CA LEU A 278 -29.97 15.19 14.43
C LEU A 278 -31.20 16.08 14.53
N VAL A 279 -32.36 15.55 14.17
CA VAL A 279 -33.64 16.27 14.25
C VAL A 279 -34.18 16.23 15.66
N ALA A 280 -34.30 15.04 16.24
CA ALA A 280 -34.82 14.79 17.57
C ALA A 280 -34.40 13.43 18.15
N PRO A 281 -34.33 13.27 19.48
CA PRO A 281 -34.22 11.95 20.08
C PRO A 281 -35.54 11.17 19.92
N ILE A 282 -35.42 9.88 19.57
CA ILE A 282 -36.54 8.93 19.49
C ILE A 282 -36.62 8.13 20.79
N SER A 283 -35.47 7.66 21.28
CA SER A 283 -35.31 6.94 22.52
C SER A 283 -33.99 7.31 23.21
N ASP A 284 -33.64 6.64 24.29
CA ASP A 284 -32.36 6.82 24.97
C ASP A 284 -31.19 6.34 24.10
N THR A 285 -31.42 5.40 23.17
CA THR A 285 -30.41 4.83 22.25
C THR A 285 -30.58 5.26 20.83
N GLU A 286 -31.60 6.03 20.47
CA GLU A 286 -31.93 6.36 19.08
C GLU A 286 -32.16 7.85 18.87
N SER A 287 -31.79 8.34 17.70
CA SER A 287 -32.04 9.72 17.29
C SER A 287 -32.36 9.77 15.79
N TRP A 288 -33.34 10.61 15.44
CA TRP A 288 -33.70 10.89 14.08
C TRP A 288 -32.61 11.71 13.38
N VAL A 289 -32.13 11.22 12.27
CA VAL A 289 -31.07 11.84 11.47
C VAL A 289 -31.70 12.83 10.49
N ARG A 290 -31.06 13.97 10.30
CA ARG A 290 -31.47 14.96 9.29
C ARG A 290 -31.04 14.48 7.89
N ASP A 291 -31.94 14.52 6.94
CA ASP A 291 -31.73 14.10 5.56
C ASP A 291 -30.47 14.72 4.94
N GLY A 292 -29.66 13.87 4.30
CA GLY A 292 -28.41 14.25 3.65
C GLY A 292 -27.24 14.52 4.61
N LYS A 293 -27.37 14.20 5.92
CA LYS A 293 -26.30 14.35 6.91
C LYS A 293 -25.62 13.02 7.30
N GLU A 294 -26.05 11.91 6.75
CA GLU A 294 -25.60 10.58 7.13
C GLU A 294 -24.07 10.40 6.91
N ALA A 295 -23.56 10.88 5.79
CA ALA A 295 -22.12 10.86 5.51
C ALA A 295 -21.32 11.72 6.52
N HIS A 296 -21.86 12.88 6.94
CA HIS A 296 -21.26 13.72 7.97
C HIS A 296 -21.24 13.02 9.34
N ILE A 297 -22.36 12.40 9.73
CA ILE A 297 -22.47 11.63 10.97
C ILE A 297 -21.47 10.50 11.01
N LYS A 298 -21.41 9.71 9.92
CA LYS A 298 -20.43 8.60 9.80
C LYS A 298 -19.00 9.10 9.98
N ARG A 299 -18.63 10.22 9.38
CA ARG A 299 -17.28 10.79 9.52
C ARG A 299 -17.01 11.27 10.96
N ILE A 300 -17.91 12.05 11.57
CA ILE A 300 -17.74 12.59 12.92
C ILE A 300 -17.58 11.47 13.94
N LEU A 301 -18.40 10.42 13.85
CA LEU A 301 -18.32 9.28 14.74
C LEU A 301 -17.08 8.44 14.49
N TYR A 302 -16.67 8.27 13.23
CA TYR A 302 -15.42 7.60 12.89
C TYR A 302 -14.21 8.32 13.49
N GLU A 303 -14.13 9.65 13.35
CA GLU A 303 -13.07 10.48 13.96
C GLU A 303 -13.09 10.40 15.49
N ALA A 304 -14.27 10.17 16.10
CA ALA A 304 -14.41 9.93 17.52
C ALA A 304 -14.02 8.49 17.95
N GLY A 305 -13.64 7.62 17.02
CA GLY A 305 -13.24 6.25 17.29
C GLY A 305 -14.36 5.21 17.24
N TYR A 306 -15.47 5.55 16.60
CA TYR A 306 -16.66 4.72 16.46
C TYR A 306 -17.16 4.69 15.01
N PRO A 307 -16.68 3.79 14.15
CA PRO A 307 -17.25 3.63 12.82
C PRO A 307 -18.73 3.23 12.92
N VAL A 308 -19.52 3.70 11.94
CA VAL A 308 -20.97 3.49 11.90
C VAL A 308 -21.31 2.46 10.85
N LYS A 309 -22.07 1.43 11.24
CA LYS A 309 -22.63 0.45 10.31
C LYS A 309 -23.83 1.06 9.59
N ASP A 310 -23.87 0.96 8.27
CA ASP A 310 -24.94 1.53 7.44
C ASP A 310 -25.89 0.43 6.97
N ASP A 311 -26.95 0.21 7.72
CA ASP A 311 -27.98 -0.80 7.45
C ASP A 311 -29.30 -0.14 6.96
N ARG A 312 -29.24 1.06 6.36
CA ARG A 312 -30.41 1.74 5.83
C ARG A 312 -31.04 0.94 4.70
N ASP A 313 -32.38 0.93 4.68
CA ASP A 313 -33.14 0.36 3.57
C ASP A 313 -33.26 1.40 2.45
N LEU A 314 -32.19 1.55 1.69
CA LEU A 314 -32.15 2.43 0.54
C LEU A 314 -32.80 1.77 -0.66
N GLU A 315 -33.33 2.59 -1.55
CA GLU A 315 -33.98 2.13 -2.77
C GLU A 315 -33.10 1.19 -3.59
N SER A 316 -33.73 0.15 -4.11
CA SER A 316 -33.03 -0.90 -4.90
C SER A 316 -32.88 -0.54 -6.36
N GLY A 317 -33.40 0.63 -6.78
CA GLY A 317 -33.50 1.02 -8.18
C GLY A 317 -34.53 0.18 -8.95
N ALA A 318 -34.87 0.59 -10.17
CA ALA A 318 -35.71 -0.22 -11.03
C ALA A 318 -35.01 -1.53 -11.40
N PRO A 319 -35.70 -2.68 -11.42
CA PRO A 319 -35.11 -3.97 -11.78
C PRO A 319 -34.51 -3.92 -13.19
N LEU A 320 -33.32 -4.47 -13.33
CA LEU A 320 -32.60 -4.61 -14.58
C LEU A 320 -32.22 -6.07 -14.79
N ASP A 321 -32.77 -6.68 -15.84
CA ASP A 321 -32.46 -8.06 -16.19
C ASP A 321 -31.09 -8.12 -16.87
N VAL A 322 -30.11 -8.73 -16.18
CA VAL A 322 -28.72 -8.82 -16.62
C VAL A 322 -28.20 -10.23 -16.44
N GLU A 323 -27.89 -10.88 -17.56
CA GLU A 323 -27.19 -12.15 -17.54
C GLU A 323 -25.68 -11.92 -17.73
N LEU A 324 -24.86 -12.55 -16.90
CA LEU A 324 -23.41 -12.54 -17.03
C LEU A 324 -22.99 -13.56 -18.10
N ARG A 325 -22.18 -13.13 -19.09
CA ARG A 325 -21.66 -13.96 -20.19
C ARG A 325 -20.25 -14.48 -19.96
N VAL A 326 -19.61 -14.10 -18.88
CA VAL A 326 -18.28 -14.53 -18.47
C VAL A 326 -18.40 -15.37 -17.19
N GLU A 327 -17.66 -16.45 -17.12
CA GLU A 327 -17.52 -17.24 -15.89
C GLU A 327 -16.51 -16.51 -14.96
N LEU A 328 -16.97 -16.18 -13.76
CA LEU A 328 -16.12 -15.60 -12.74
C LEU A 328 -15.17 -16.67 -12.19
N ARG A 329 -13.95 -16.27 -11.88
CA ARG A 329 -13.03 -17.13 -11.13
C ARG A 329 -13.51 -17.28 -9.69
N ASP A 330 -13.14 -18.37 -9.00
CA ASP A 330 -13.61 -18.66 -7.65
C ASP A 330 -13.45 -17.48 -6.69
N TYR A 331 -12.30 -16.80 -6.69
CA TYR A 331 -12.07 -15.63 -5.84
C TYR A 331 -12.90 -14.40 -6.25
N GLN A 332 -13.23 -14.24 -7.54
CA GLN A 332 -14.09 -13.15 -8.00
C GLN A 332 -15.53 -13.40 -7.56
N GLN A 333 -15.97 -14.65 -7.62
CA GLN A 333 -17.27 -15.05 -7.10
C GLN A 333 -17.36 -14.84 -5.58
N ASP A 334 -16.34 -15.26 -4.81
CA ASP A 334 -16.25 -15.00 -3.37
C ASP A 334 -16.35 -13.49 -3.05
N TRP A 335 -15.71 -12.65 -3.84
CA TRP A 335 -15.80 -11.19 -3.67
C TRP A 335 -17.20 -10.64 -3.99
N VAL A 336 -17.87 -11.16 -5.02
CA VAL A 336 -19.26 -10.80 -5.35
C VAL A 336 -20.18 -11.21 -4.21
N ASP A 337 -20.08 -12.45 -3.72
CA ASP A 337 -20.94 -12.98 -2.67
C ASP A 337 -20.79 -12.17 -1.36
N ARG A 338 -19.55 -11.87 -0.94
CA ARG A 338 -19.28 -11.02 0.22
C ARG A 338 -19.84 -9.61 0.06
N PHE A 339 -19.72 -9.04 -1.14
CA PHE A 339 -20.29 -7.71 -1.40
C PHE A 339 -21.82 -7.72 -1.30
N ILE A 340 -22.49 -8.73 -1.84
CA ILE A 340 -23.95 -8.85 -1.77
C ILE A 340 -24.42 -8.95 -0.32
N ASP A 341 -23.72 -9.71 0.52
CA ASP A 341 -24.02 -9.82 1.95
C ASP A 341 -23.82 -8.48 2.68
N GLN A 342 -22.75 -7.75 2.37
CA GLN A 342 -22.40 -6.49 3.02
C GLN A 342 -23.12 -5.26 2.43
N LYS A 343 -23.58 -5.35 1.17
CA LYS A 343 -24.22 -4.27 0.39
C LYS A 343 -23.33 -3.04 0.13
N ALA A 344 -22.26 -2.86 0.88
CA ALA A 344 -21.36 -1.73 0.75
C ALA A 344 -19.92 -2.18 1.05
N GLY A 345 -18.97 -1.82 0.17
CA GLY A 345 -17.57 -2.20 0.36
C GLY A 345 -16.63 -1.70 -0.73
N VAL A 346 -15.35 -1.72 -0.42
CA VAL A 346 -14.28 -1.36 -1.36
C VAL A 346 -13.50 -2.62 -1.74
N LEU A 347 -13.61 -3.04 -2.98
CA LEU A 347 -12.83 -4.15 -3.52
C LEU A 347 -11.38 -3.72 -3.72
N VAL A 348 -10.50 -4.26 -2.89
CA VAL A 348 -9.05 -4.00 -2.91
C VAL A 348 -8.34 -5.20 -3.48
N GLY A 349 -8.03 -5.14 -4.76
CA GLY A 349 -7.35 -6.24 -5.46
C GLY A 349 -6.16 -5.77 -6.28
N PRO A 350 -5.13 -6.62 -6.49
CA PRO A 350 -3.98 -6.23 -7.29
C PRO A 350 -4.39 -5.83 -8.71
N PRO A 351 -3.57 -5.04 -9.40
CA PRO A 351 -3.73 -4.84 -10.84
C PRO A 351 -3.76 -6.20 -11.55
N GLY A 352 -4.63 -6.36 -12.55
CA GLY A 352 -4.78 -7.63 -13.26
C GLY A 352 -5.69 -8.67 -12.59
N ALA A 353 -6.15 -8.46 -11.35
CA ALA A 353 -7.12 -9.35 -10.69
C ALA A 353 -8.54 -9.31 -11.29
N GLY A 354 -8.78 -8.49 -12.30
CA GLY A 354 -10.10 -8.40 -12.96
C GLY A 354 -11.16 -7.70 -12.12
N LYS A 355 -10.78 -6.65 -11.38
CA LYS A 355 -11.72 -5.85 -10.55
C LYS A 355 -12.92 -5.34 -11.36
N THR A 356 -12.72 -4.86 -12.59
CA THR A 356 -13.80 -4.42 -13.49
C THR A 356 -14.76 -5.56 -13.79
N VAL A 357 -14.25 -6.76 -14.11
CA VAL A 357 -15.09 -7.94 -14.35
C VAL A 357 -15.85 -8.34 -13.10
N THR A 358 -15.22 -8.28 -11.92
CA THR A 358 -15.89 -8.50 -10.64
C THR A 358 -16.99 -7.44 -10.39
N GLY A 359 -16.73 -6.16 -10.69
CA GLY A 359 -17.72 -5.09 -10.60
C GLY A 359 -18.92 -5.31 -11.54
N ILE A 360 -18.68 -5.86 -12.74
CA ILE A 360 -19.74 -6.30 -13.67
C ILE A 360 -20.50 -7.51 -13.10
N GLY A 361 -19.81 -8.43 -12.44
CA GLY A 361 -20.44 -9.54 -11.70
C GLY A 361 -21.36 -9.04 -10.59
N VAL A 362 -20.93 -8.03 -9.82
CA VAL A 362 -21.77 -7.36 -8.80
C VAL A 362 -22.98 -6.68 -9.46
N LEU A 363 -22.82 -5.98 -10.59
CA LEU A 363 -23.92 -5.36 -11.33
C LEU A 363 -24.98 -6.40 -11.72
N ALA A 364 -24.54 -7.53 -12.25
CA ALA A 364 -25.46 -8.63 -12.60
C ALA A 364 -26.13 -9.25 -11.38
N ALA A 365 -25.41 -9.43 -10.27
CA ALA A 365 -25.95 -10.01 -9.05
C ALA A 365 -26.93 -9.09 -8.32
N VAL A 366 -26.72 -7.77 -8.35
CA VAL A 366 -27.65 -6.77 -7.80
C VAL A 366 -28.90 -6.65 -8.65
N GLY A 367 -28.78 -6.72 -9.98
CA GLY A 367 -29.92 -6.69 -10.92
C GLY A 367 -30.77 -5.42 -10.84
N GLY A 368 -30.17 -4.29 -10.50
CA GLY A 368 -30.82 -2.98 -10.42
C GLY A 368 -30.16 -1.92 -11.29
N GLU A 369 -30.87 -0.82 -11.53
CA GLU A 369 -30.27 0.32 -12.25
C GLU A 369 -28.95 0.72 -11.63
N THR A 370 -27.93 0.90 -12.46
CA THR A 370 -26.54 1.04 -12.00
C THR A 370 -25.89 2.31 -12.50
N LEU A 371 -25.27 3.06 -11.58
CA LEU A 371 -24.40 4.20 -11.89
C LEU A 371 -22.94 3.80 -11.71
N VAL A 372 -22.14 3.93 -12.76
CA VAL A 372 -20.67 3.72 -12.70
C VAL A 372 -19.98 5.07 -12.75
N LEU A 373 -19.21 5.39 -11.72
CA LEU A 373 -18.46 6.64 -11.62
C LEU A 373 -16.98 6.38 -11.91
N VAL A 374 -16.43 7.11 -12.87
CA VAL A 374 -15.06 6.94 -13.35
C VAL A 374 -14.30 8.27 -13.37
N PRO A 375 -12.95 8.29 -13.25
CA PRO A 375 -12.17 9.52 -13.29
C PRO A 375 -12.06 10.16 -14.68
N SER A 376 -12.18 9.39 -15.76
CA SER A 376 -11.96 9.88 -17.13
C SER A 376 -12.96 9.33 -18.14
N ARG A 377 -13.04 9.97 -19.33
CA ARG A 377 -13.89 9.54 -20.44
C ARG A 377 -13.40 8.25 -21.07
N GLU A 378 -12.10 8.06 -21.11
CA GLU A 378 -11.46 6.87 -21.64
C GLU A 378 -11.87 5.64 -20.83
N LEU A 379 -11.89 5.76 -19.50
CA LEU A 379 -12.41 4.70 -18.62
C LEU A 379 -13.92 4.51 -18.79
N ALA A 380 -14.69 5.57 -19.08
CA ALA A 380 -16.11 5.42 -19.37
C ALA A 380 -16.33 4.55 -20.62
N ALA A 381 -15.62 4.82 -21.68
CA ALA A 381 -15.68 4.02 -22.91
C ALA A 381 -15.24 2.55 -22.67
N GLN A 382 -14.18 2.35 -21.87
CA GLN A 382 -13.73 1.02 -21.51
C GLN A 382 -14.78 0.24 -20.71
N TRP A 383 -15.40 0.86 -19.69
CA TRP A 383 -16.50 0.23 -18.93
C TRP A 383 -17.67 -0.17 -19.83
N ARG A 384 -18.06 0.72 -20.77
CA ARG A 384 -19.10 0.41 -21.75
C ARG A 384 -18.75 -0.82 -22.58
N GLU A 385 -17.56 -0.90 -23.14
CA GLU A 385 -17.09 -2.05 -23.92
C GLU A 385 -17.08 -3.35 -23.09
N GLU A 386 -16.58 -3.29 -21.85
CA GLU A 386 -16.52 -4.45 -20.96
C GLU A 386 -17.92 -4.92 -20.53
N ILE A 387 -18.84 -4.00 -20.22
CA ILE A 387 -20.24 -4.36 -19.92
C ILE A 387 -20.89 -5.05 -21.12
N LEU A 388 -20.78 -4.48 -22.33
CA LEU A 388 -21.33 -5.06 -23.55
C LEU A 388 -20.72 -6.45 -23.86
N ARG A 389 -19.47 -6.63 -23.59
CA ARG A 389 -18.75 -7.90 -23.81
C ARG A 389 -19.16 -9.00 -22.84
N HIS A 390 -19.37 -8.65 -21.58
CA HIS A 390 -19.52 -9.60 -20.49
C HIS A 390 -20.94 -9.77 -19.98
N THR A 391 -21.91 -9.00 -20.52
CA THR A 391 -23.33 -9.11 -20.09
C THR A 391 -24.27 -9.26 -21.27
N SER A 392 -25.57 -9.55 -20.97
CA SER A 392 -26.67 -9.56 -21.95
C SER A 392 -27.14 -8.16 -22.35
N LEU A 393 -26.63 -7.10 -21.70
CA LEU A 393 -27.06 -5.71 -21.94
C LEU A 393 -26.75 -5.26 -23.37
N THR A 394 -27.63 -4.41 -23.90
CA THR A 394 -27.53 -3.83 -25.24
C THR A 394 -27.09 -2.36 -25.20
N GLU A 395 -26.66 -1.81 -26.33
CA GLU A 395 -26.16 -0.42 -26.43
C GLU A 395 -27.19 0.64 -26.02
N ASP A 396 -28.46 0.37 -26.18
CA ASP A 396 -29.57 1.29 -25.80
C ASP A 396 -29.83 1.28 -24.28
N GLN A 397 -29.38 0.26 -23.55
CA GLN A 397 -29.48 0.17 -22.08
C GLN A 397 -28.30 0.83 -21.37
N ILE A 398 -27.21 1.17 -22.10
CA ILE A 398 -26.01 1.78 -21.54
C ILE A 398 -25.86 3.21 -22.01
N GLY A 399 -25.71 4.14 -21.07
CA GLY A 399 -25.49 5.56 -21.33
C GLY A 399 -24.13 6.04 -20.81
N GLU A 400 -23.55 7.00 -21.52
CA GLU A 400 -22.39 7.74 -21.05
C GLU A 400 -22.80 9.17 -20.69
N TYR A 401 -22.30 9.66 -19.53
CA TYR A 401 -22.64 11.00 -19.05
C TYR A 401 -21.39 11.79 -18.63
N HIS A 402 -20.84 12.55 -19.56
CA HIS A 402 -19.63 13.35 -19.39
C HIS A 402 -19.63 14.58 -20.32
N GLY A 403 -18.55 15.33 -20.40
CA GLY A 403 -18.47 16.56 -21.20
C GLY A 403 -18.66 16.37 -22.72
N GLY A 404 -18.55 15.15 -23.25
CA GLY A 404 -18.73 14.83 -24.66
C GLY A 404 -20.09 14.20 -24.99
N GLU A 405 -20.67 13.46 -24.05
CA GLU A 405 -21.99 12.80 -24.19
C GLU A 405 -22.79 12.97 -22.92
N LYS A 406 -24.14 13.02 -23.07
CA LYS A 406 -25.08 13.23 -21.96
C LYS A 406 -26.30 12.33 -22.14
N ARG A 407 -26.11 11.03 -21.94
CA ARG A 407 -27.18 10.04 -22.10
C ARG A 407 -27.32 9.27 -20.79
N VAL A 408 -28.48 9.44 -20.13
CA VAL A 408 -28.87 8.65 -18.96
C VAL A 408 -29.65 7.41 -19.42
N ARG A 409 -29.25 6.23 -18.92
CA ARG A 409 -29.83 4.92 -19.23
C ARG A 409 -29.89 4.07 -17.95
N PRO A 410 -30.55 2.91 -17.96
CA PRO A 410 -30.53 2.01 -16.80
C PRO A 410 -29.15 1.70 -16.25
N VAL A 411 -28.16 1.53 -17.12
CA VAL A 411 -26.74 1.56 -16.73
C VAL A 411 -26.14 2.85 -17.26
N THR A 412 -25.72 3.74 -16.36
CA THR A 412 -25.15 5.03 -16.73
C THR A 412 -23.71 5.11 -16.22
N ILE A 413 -22.78 5.43 -17.13
CA ILE A 413 -21.36 5.60 -16.81
C ILE A 413 -21.06 7.10 -16.85
N ALA A 414 -20.70 7.68 -15.72
CA ALA A 414 -20.45 9.12 -15.59
C ALA A 414 -19.06 9.42 -15.04
N THR A 415 -18.49 10.55 -15.45
CA THR A 415 -17.25 11.00 -14.80
C THR A 415 -17.56 11.64 -13.44
N TYR A 416 -16.68 11.41 -12.44
CA TYR A 416 -16.78 12.03 -11.11
C TYR A 416 -16.98 13.55 -11.20
N GLN A 417 -16.22 14.20 -12.09
CA GLN A 417 -16.32 15.64 -12.27
C GLN A 417 -17.74 16.06 -12.68
N THR A 418 -18.36 15.32 -13.58
CA THR A 418 -19.72 15.65 -14.06
C THR A 418 -20.76 15.37 -12.99
N ALA A 419 -20.69 14.22 -12.33
CA ALA A 419 -21.60 13.84 -11.24
C ALA A 419 -21.51 14.79 -10.03
N GLY A 420 -20.30 15.32 -9.75
CA GLY A 420 -20.07 16.27 -8.66
C GLY A 420 -20.44 17.73 -8.95
N MET A 421 -20.89 18.07 -10.16
CA MET A 421 -21.32 19.43 -10.51
C MET A 421 -22.78 19.67 -10.13
N ASP A 422 -23.07 20.77 -9.41
CA ASP A 422 -24.41 21.13 -8.96
C ASP A 422 -25.45 21.16 -10.11
N ARG A 423 -25.07 21.65 -11.27
CA ARG A 423 -25.95 21.74 -12.46
C ARG A 423 -26.38 20.39 -13.05
N HIS A 424 -25.72 19.29 -12.67
CA HIS A 424 -26.02 17.95 -13.14
C HIS A 424 -26.55 17.05 -12.02
N ARG A 425 -26.54 17.55 -10.78
CA ARG A 425 -26.83 16.76 -9.59
C ARG A 425 -28.24 16.19 -9.60
N SER A 426 -29.25 16.97 -9.95
CA SER A 426 -30.62 16.50 -9.99
C SER A 426 -30.84 15.28 -10.88
N LEU A 427 -30.05 15.11 -11.95
CA LEU A 427 -30.17 13.95 -12.84
C LEU A 427 -29.74 12.62 -12.14
N PHE A 428 -28.95 12.73 -11.11
CA PHE A 428 -28.47 11.59 -10.32
C PHE A 428 -29.27 11.45 -9.02
N ASP A 429 -29.63 12.56 -8.37
CA ASP A 429 -30.42 12.58 -7.13
C ASP A 429 -31.88 12.17 -7.36
N ASP A 430 -32.49 12.56 -8.49
CA ASP A 430 -33.87 12.24 -8.84
C ASP A 430 -34.08 10.80 -9.35
N ARG A 431 -32.99 9.99 -9.40
CA ARG A 431 -33.04 8.61 -9.87
C ARG A 431 -32.65 7.65 -8.78
N GLU A 432 -33.48 6.64 -8.60
CA GLU A 432 -33.21 5.54 -7.67
C GLU A 432 -32.18 4.56 -8.26
N TRP A 433 -30.94 4.64 -7.78
CA TRP A 433 -29.87 3.73 -8.19
C TRP A 433 -29.83 2.51 -7.28
N GLY A 434 -29.94 1.30 -7.84
CA GLY A 434 -29.75 0.05 -7.09
C GLY A 434 -28.29 -0.21 -6.73
N LEU A 435 -27.36 0.22 -7.60
CA LEU A 435 -25.92 0.10 -7.39
C LEU A 435 -25.19 1.36 -7.85
N ILE A 436 -24.26 1.84 -7.03
CA ILE A 436 -23.25 2.81 -7.47
C ILE A 436 -21.87 2.17 -7.39
N VAL A 437 -21.16 2.14 -8.52
CA VAL A 437 -19.78 1.67 -8.62
C VAL A 437 -18.84 2.87 -8.70
N TYR A 438 -17.87 2.94 -7.80
CA TYR A 438 -16.84 3.97 -7.73
C TYR A 438 -15.52 3.37 -8.22
N ASP A 439 -15.21 3.52 -9.51
CA ASP A 439 -13.94 3.02 -10.04
C ASP A 439 -12.79 3.97 -9.71
N GLU A 440 -11.62 3.42 -9.41
CA GLU A 440 -10.48 4.15 -8.86
C GLU A 440 -10.91 5.02 -7.66
N VAL A 441 -11.58 4.42 -6.71
CA VAL A 441 -12.27 5.05 -5.57
C VAL A 441 -11.41 5.99 -4.73
N HIS A 442 -10.09 5.89 -4.81
CA HIS A 442 -9.15 6.80 -4.16
C HIS A 442 -9.27 8.26 -4.62
N HIS A 443 -9.99 8.54 -5.71
CA HIS A 443 -10.34 9.90 -6.12
C HIS A 443 -11.46 10.53 -5.30
N VAL A 444 -12.34 9.73 -4.68
CA VAL A 444 -13.56 10.20 -3.97
C VAL A 444 -13.30 11.24 -2.87
N PRO A 445 -12.23 11.16 -2.04
CA PRO A 445 -11.98 12.16 -1.01
C PRO A 445 -11.66 13.57 -1.50
N SER A 446 -11.47 13.80 -2.79
CA SER A 446 -11.30 15.15 -3.32
C SER A 446 -12.63 15.93 -3.23
N ARG A 447 -12.55 17.25 -3.02
CA ARG A 447 -13.72 18.10 -2.74
C ARG A 447 -14.84 17.97 -3.78
N ILE A 448 -14.50 17.84 -5.07
CA ILE A 448 -15.47 17.70 -6.16
C ILE A 448 -16.06 16.29 -6.18
N TYR A 449 -15.22 15.26 -6.00
CA TYR A 449 -15.64 13.87 -6.10
C TYR A 449 -16.37 13.38 -4.84
N ARG A 450 -16.13 13.99 -3.68
CA ARG A 450 -16.86 13.71 -2.43
C ARG A 450 -18.36 13.92 -2.61
N ARG A 451 -18.78 14.95 -3.37
CA ARG A 451 -20.19 15.19 -3.67
C ARG A 451 -20.86 14.05 -4.42
N SER A 452 -20.11 13.27 -5.20
CA SER A 452 -20.65 12.06 -5.82
C SER A 452 -20.88 10.92 -4.83
N ALA A 453 -20.13 10.89 -3.73
CA ALA A 453 -20.31 9.91 -2.67
C ALA A 453 -21.51 10.21 -1.74
N ASP A 454 -22.08 11.43 -1.85
CA ASP A 454 -23.34 11.76 -1.18
C ASP A 454 -24.57 11.20 -1.93
N LEU A 455 -24.39 10.64 -3.15
CA LEU A 455 -25.45 9.96 -3.88
C LEU A 455 -25.89 8.70 -3.11
N GLN A 456 -27.19 8.53 -3.01
CA GLN A 456 -27.78 7.43 -2.25
C GLN A 456 -27.97 6.21 -3.16
N ALA A 457 -27.61 5.05 -2.69
CA ALA A 457 -27.90 3.74 -3.28
C ALA A 457 -27.80 2.66 -2.22
N LYS A 458 -28.63 1.63 -2.36
CA LYS A 458 -28.59 0.46 -1.47
C LYS A 458 -27.23 -0.25 -1.51
N HIS A 459 -26.67 -0.37 -2.73
CA HIS A 459 -25.38 -1.01 -2.92
C HIS A 459 -24.32 0.02 -3.38
N ARG A 460 -23.18 0.06 -2.68
CA ARG A 460 -22.07 0.97 -2.98
C ARG A 460 -20.78 0.16 -3.08
N LEU A 461 -20.22 0.08 -4.29
CA LEU A 461 -18.99 -0.68 -4.58
C LEU A 461 -17.85 0.28 -4.96
N GLY A 462 -16.81 0.31 -4.17
CA GLY A 462 -15.54 0.94 -4.55
C GLY A 462 -14.61 -0.07 -5.21
N LEU A 463 -13.88 0.34 -6.24
CA LEU A 463 -12.84 -0.46 -6.88
C LEU A 463 -11.51 0.27 -6.79
N SER A 464 -10.48 -0.37 -6.29
CA SER A 464 -9.11 0.18 -6.29
C SER A 464 -8.06 -0.92 -6.16
N ALA A 465 -6.91 -0.72 -6.78
CA ALA A 465 -5.72 -1.49 -6.43
C ALA A 465 -5.05 -0.96 -5.16
N THR A 466 -5.19 0.35 -4.91
CA THR A 466 -4.52 1.07 -3.84
C THR A 466 -5.46 2.12 -3.26
N PRO A 467 -6.26 1.79 -2.25
CA PRO A 467 -7.13 2.78 -1.60
C PRO A 467 -6.35 3.83 -0.80
N ILE A 468 -5.02 3.76 -0.79
CA ILE A 468 -4.13 4.65 -0.03
C ILE A 468 -4.00 6.01 -0.69
N ARG A 469 -3.93 7.06 0.15
CA ARG A 469 -3.69 8.45 -0.24
C ARG A 469 -2.56 9.05 0.59
N GLU A 470 -1.85 10.04 0.02
CA GLU A 470 -0.77 10.75 0.72
C GLU A 470 -1.27 11.75 1.77
N ASP A 471 -2.54 12.16 1.65
CA ASP A 471 -3.17 13.10 2.57
C ASP A 471 -3.92 12.41 3.73
N ASP A 472 -3.63 11.14 4.00
CA ASP A 472 -4.24 10.28 5.04
C ASP A 472 -5.78 10.24 5.01
N LYS A 473 -6.38 10.57 3.86
CA LYS A 473 -7.83 10.55 3.67
C LYS A 473 -8.38 9.22 3.16
N GLU A 474 -7.57 8.17 3.14
CA GLU A 474 -8.07 6.82 2.85
C GLU A 474 -9.19 6.38 3.79
N ARG A 475 -9.18 6.89 5.03
CA ARG A 475 -10.24 6.67 6.01
C ARG A 475 -11.62 7.15 5.52
N GLU A 476 -11.64 8.25 4.78
CA GLU A 476 -12.88 8.78 4.21
C GLU A 476 -13.48 7.82 3.17
N ILE A 477 -12.66 7.11 2.41
CA ILE A 477 -13.12 6.14 1.41
C ILE A 477 -13.93 5.05 2.10
N PHE A 478 -13.37 4.42 3.13
CA PHE A 478 -14.04 3.33 3.85
C PHE A 478 -15.26 3.81 4.64
N THR A 479 -15.23 5.04 5.14
CA THR A 479 -16.37 5.65 5.84
C THR A 479 -17.54 5.96 4.89
N LEU A 480 -17.26 6.44 3.68
CA LEU A 480 -18.26 6.86 2.71
C LEU A 480 -18.83 5.70 1.89
N ILE A 481 -17.96 4.76 1.50
CA ILE A 481 -18.31 3.69 0.56
C ILE A 481 -18.60 2.39 1.33
N GLY A 482 -17.68 1.95 2.19
CA GLY A 482 -17.81 0.71 2.97
C GLY A 482 -16.46 0.04 3.26
N PRO A 483 -16.45 -1.06 4.03
CA PRO A 483 -15.23 -1.74 4.42
C PRO A 483 -14.48 -2.38 3.24
N PRO A 484 -13.18 -2.68 3.39
CA PRO A 484 -12.40 -3.32 2.33
C PRO A 484 -12.79 -4.79 2.14
N ILE A 485 -12.86 -5.22 0.87
CA ILE A 485 -13.10 -6.60 0.43
C ILE A 485 -11.88 -7.05 -0.40
N GLY A 486 -11.44 -8.30 -0.27
CA GLY A 486 -10.43 -8.88 -1.16
C GLY A 486 -8.98 -8.46 -0.88
N THR A 487 -8.64 -8.14 0.36
CA THR A 487 -7.29 -7.67 0.75
C THR A 487 -6.24 -8.78 0.82
N ASP A 488 -6.62 -10.05 0.77
CA ASP A 488 -5.71 -11.20 0.83
C ASP A 488 -5.11 -11.52 -0.55
N TRP A 489 -4.07 -10.81 -0.92
CA TRP A 489 -3.36 -11.03 -2.18
C TRP A 489 -2.54 -12.33 -2.19
N SER A 490 -2.19 -12.87 -1.01
CA SER A 490 -1.39 -14.11 -0.92
C SER A 490 -2.08 -15.27 -1.63
N LYS A 491 -3.39 -15.41 -1.43
CA LYS A 491 -4.19 -16.47 -2.11
C LYS A 491 -4.19 -16.31 -3.63
N LEU A 492 -4.18 -15.08 -4.14
CA LEU A 492 -4.16 -14.82 -5.58
C LEU A 492 -2.80 -15.17 -6.21
N PHE A 493 -1.71 -14.93 -5.48
CA PHE A 493 -0.35 -15.31 -5.89
C PHE A 493 -0.17 -16.84 -5.79
N GLU A 494 -0.58 -17.48 -4.69
CA GLU A 494 -0.51 -18.93 -4.48
C GLU A 494 -1.28 -19.71 -5.56
N ALA A 495 -2.47 -19.23 -5.91
CA ALA A 495 -3.31 -19.85 -6.94
C ALA A 495 -2.85 -19.51 -8.38
N GLY A 496 -1.84 -18.65 -8.55
CA GLY A 496 -1.35 -18.25 -9.87
C GLY A 496 -2.32 -17.39 -10.70
N TYR A 497 -3.37 -16.85 -10.09
CA TYR A 497 -4.33 -15.99 -10.77
C TYR A 497 -3.74 -14.62 -11.15
N VAL A 498 -2.79 -14.15 -10.35
CA VAL A 498 -2.01 -12.94 -10.60
C VAL A 498 -0.54 -13.28 -10.45
N GLN A 499 0.27 -12.85 -11.40
CA GLN A 499 1.71 -13.05 -11.30
C GLN A 499 2.28 -12.02 -10.31
N GLU A 500 3.09 -12.50 -9.37
CA GLU A 500 3.83 -11.64 -8.47
C GLU A 500 4.89 -10.88 -9.29
N PRO A 501 4.92 -9.53 -9.22
CA PRO A 501 5.97 -8.78 -9.89
C PRO A 501 7.29 -8.89 -9.12
N GLU A 502 8.37 -8.99 -9.84
CA GLU A 502 9.70 -8.77 -9.31
C GLU A 502 10.03 -7.28 -9.43
N VAL A 503 10.16 -6.60 -8.30
CA VAL A 503 10.47 -5.17 -8.24
C VAL A 503 11.89 -4.99 -7.76
N GLU A 504 12.71 -4.25 -8.53
CA GLU A 504 14.07 -3.91 -8.16
C GLU A 504 14.30 -2.40 -8.22
N ILE A 505 14.68 -1.81 -7.08
CA ILE A 505 15.15 -0.42 -7.05
C ILE A 505 16.64 -0.43 -7.35
N ARG A 506 17.05 0.28 -8.40
CA ARG A 506 18.45 0.42 -8.80
C ARG A 506 18.96 1.83 -8.53
N TYR A 507 19.98 1.90 -7.71
CA TYR A 507 20.63 3.16 -7.39
C TYR A 507 21.70 3.46 -8.43
N VAL A 508 21.42 4.48 -9.25
CA VAL A 508 22.22 4.86 -10.40
C VAL A 508 23.26 5.90 -9.98
N PRO A 509 24.56 5.67 -10.17
CA PRO A 509 25.58 6.65 -9.84
C PRO A 509 25.49 7.88 -10.75
N TRP A 510 26.05 9.00 -10.31
CA TRP A 510 26.23 10.16 -11.17
C TRP A 510 27.21 9.84 -12.31
N ALA A 511 27.01 10.47 -13.45
CA ALA A 511 27.90 10.27 -14.62
C ALA A 511 29.33 10.75 -14.31
N ASP A 512 29.43 11.89 -13.62
CA ASP A 512 30.67 12.51 -13.16
C ASP A 512 30.44 13.48 -11.99
N ASP A 513 31.52 14.00 -11.41
CA ASP A 513 31.47 14.96 -10.31
C ASP A 513 30.89 16.32 -10.75
N THR A 514 30.98 16.68 -12.04
CA THR A 514 30.44 17.95 -12.57
C THR A 514 28.91 17.93 -12.48
N ALA A 515 28.28 16.89 -12.98
CA ALA A 515 26.84 16.71 -12.93
C ALA A 515 26.32 16.67 -11.47
N ARG A 516 27.07 16.00 -10.58
CA ARG A 516 26.76 15.98 -9.14
C ARG A 516 26.85 17.37 -8.49
N ASN A 517 27.88 18.17 -8.82
CA ASN A 517 28.06 19.51 -8.28
C ASN A 517 27.01 20.49 -8.82
N GLU A 518 26.63 20.38 -10.08
CA GLU A 518 25.53 21.13 -10.68
C GLU A 518 24.22 20.85 -9.94
N TRP A 519 23.89 19.59 -9.74
CA TRP A 519 22.74 19.18 -8.93
C TRP A 519 22.80 19.69 -7.49
N ALA A 520 23.97 19.64 -6.84
CA ALA A 520 24.14 20.11 -5.46
C ALA A 520 23.93 21.62 -5.31
N SER A 521 24.20 22.38 -6.39
CA SER A 521 24.05 23.84 -6.44
C SER A 521 22.66 24.29 -6.86
N ALA A 522 21.83 23.39 -7.40
CA ALA A 522 20.47 23.68 -7.85
C ALA A 522 19.46 23.56 -6.70
N ASP A 523 18.34 24.23 -6.82
CA ASP A 523 17.26 24.21 -5.83
C ASP A 523 15.91 23.77 -6.40
N GLY A 524 15.03 23.29 -5.53
CA GLY A 524 13.63 23.03 -5.82
C GLY A 524 13.42 22.10 -7.03
N ARG A 525 12.63 22.56 -8.02
CA ARG A 525 12.27 21.79 -9.20
C ARG A 525 13.45 21.42 -10.10
N GLU A 526 14.39 22.36 -10.26
CA GLU A 526 15.57 22.15 -11.08
C GLU A 526 16.44 21.03 -10.55
N ARG A 527 16.62 20.96 -9.22
CA ARG A 527 17.35 19.89 -8.54
C ARG A 527 16.74 18.51 -8.82
N HIS A 528 15.42 18.39 -8.81
CA HIS A 528 14.73 17.14 -9.16
C HIS A 528 14.88 16.81 -10.64
N GLN A 529 14.81 17.80 -11.51
CA GLN A 529 14.99 17.61 -12.96
C GLN A 529 16.40 17.11 -13.29
N LEU A 530 17.44 17.71 -12.69
CA LEU A 530 18.83 17.28 -12.90
C LEU A 530 19.05 15.82 -12.44
N ALA A 531 18.50 15.41 -11.31
CA ALA A 531 18.55 14.01 -10.86
C ALA A 531 17.87 13.06 -11.87
N SER A 532 16.73 13.48 -12.40
CA SER A 532 15.98 12.69 -13.38
C SER A 532 16.69 12.59 -14.73
N MET A 533 17.40 13.65 -15.12
CA MET A 533 18.16 13.73 -16.39
C MET A 533 19.52 13.03 -16.36
N ASN A 534 19.89 12.35 -15.26
CA ASN A 534 21.15 11.62 -15.15
C ASN A 534 21.35 10.66 -16.36
N PRO A 535 22.39 10.86 -17.21
CA PRO A 535 22.59 10.07 -18.41
C PRO A 535 22.79 8.57 -18.15
N GLN A 536 23.26 8.20 -16.97
CA GLN A 536 23.44 6.80 -16.57
C GLN A 536 22.09 6.04 -16.50
N LYS A 537 20.96 6.73 -16.30
CA LYS A 537 19.63 6.11 -16.37
C LYS A 537 19.30 5.64 -17.79
N ILE A 538 19.72 6.39 -18.80
CA ILE A 538 19.57 5.98 -20.22
C ILE A 538 20.43 4.75 -20.49
N ALA A 539 21.68 4.75 -20.02
CA ALA A 539 22.59 3.62 -20.18
C ALA A 539 22.04 2.36 -19.51
N GLU A 540 21.51 2.51 -18.29
CA GLU A 540 20.93 1.39 -17.56
C GLU A 540 19.62 0.89 -18.19
N THR A 541 18.73 1.80 -18.61
CA THR A 541 17.52 1.41 -19.36
C THR A 541 17.87 0.62 -20.60
N ARG A 542 18.86 1.06 -21.38
CA ARG A 542 19.34 0.34 -22.56
C ARG A 542 19.90 -1.04 -22.19
N ARG A 543 20.60 -1.16 -21.06
CA ARG A 543 21.11 -2.45 -20.56
C ARG A 543 19.98 -3.40 -20.24
N LEU A 544 18.95 -2.92 -19.53
CA LEU A 544 17.76 -3.70 -19.15
C LEU A 544 17.01 -4.19 -20.40
N LEU A 545 16.77 -3.32 -21.38
CA LEU A 545 16.11 -3.70 -22.62
C LEU A 545 16.89 -4.76 -23.41
N ARG A 546 18.22 -4.73 -23.35
CA ARG A 546 19.08 -5.77 -23.97
C ARG A 546 19.07 -7.09 -23.19
N GLN A 547 18.89 -7.07 -21.89
CA GLN A 547 18.75 -8.27 -21.06
C GLN A 547 17.41 -8.98 -21.30
N HIS A 548 16.38 -8.23 -21.69
CA HIS A 548 15.02 -8.73 -21.94
C HIS A 548 14.55 -8.42 -23.37
N PRO A 549 15.23 -8.94 -24.41
CA PRO A 549 15.03 -8.51 -25.81
C PRO A 549 13.67 -8.92 -26.37
N GLU A 550 13.05 -9.95 -25.81
CA GLU A 550 11.75 -10.44 -26.26
C GLU A 550 10.58 -9.79 -25.52
N SER A 551 10.84 -9.15 -24.37
CA SER A 551 9.80 -8.56 -23.51
C SER A 551 9.25 -7.26 -24.10
N LYS A 552 7.94 -7.08 -24.00
CA LYS A 552 7.30 -5.79 -24.22
C LYS A 552 7.60 -4.89 -23.03
N ALA A 553 8.20 -3.72 -23.29
CA ALA A 553 8.72 -2.83 -22.28
C ALA A 553 8.05 -1.45 -22.30
N LEU A 554 7.68 -0.94 -21.13
CA LEU A 554 7.26 0.44 -20.93
C LEU A 554 8.30 1.18 -20.08
N VAL A 555 8.76 2.33 -20.57
CA VAL A 555 9.71 3.19 -19.85
C VAL A 555 8.96 4.45 -19.41
N PHE A 556 8.79 4.63 -18.09
CA PHE A 556 8.06 5.74 -17.50
C PHE A 556 8.99 6.90 -17.16
N VAL A 557 8.63 8.09 -17.61
CA VAL A 557 9.32 9.34 -17.34
C VAL A 557 8.36 10.43 -16.88
N ASP A 558 8.86 11.39 -16.12
CA ASP A 558 8.04 12.50 -15.59
C ASP A 558 8.27 13.81 -16.34
N TYR A 559 9.47 14.00 -16.86
CA TYR A 559 9.88 15.19 -17.59
C TYR A 559 9.86 14.94 -19.10
N LEU A 560 9.30 15.90 -19.85
CA LEU A 560 9.21 15.77 -21.30
C LEU A 560 10.61 15.71 -21.95
N ASP A 561 11.52 16.56 -21.51
CA ASP A 561 12.91 16.59 -22.01
C ASP A 561 13.63 15.26 -21.78
N GLN A 562 13.39 14.60 -20.62
CA GLN A 562 13.92 13.27 -20.34
C GLN A 562 13.31 12.24 -21.28
N GLY A 563 12.00 12.32 -21.55
CA GLY A 563 11.30 11.42 -22.43
C GLY A 563 11.82 11.51 -23.86
N GLU A 564 12.05 12.70 -24.36
CA GLU A 564 12.62 12.95 -25.67
C GLU A 564 14.06 12.41 -25.76
N ALA A 565 14.91 12.75 -24.80
CA ALA A 565 16.30 12.26 -24.76
C ALA A 565 16.38 10.72 -24.66
N MET A 566 15.51 10.11 -23.86
CA MET A 566 15.42 8.64 -23.76
C MET A 566 14.94 8.00 -25.06
N ALA A 567 13.88 8.54 -25.64
CA ALA A 567 13.30 8.02 -26.87
C ALA A 567 14.30 8.10 -28.04
N GLU A 568 15.01 9.22 -28.17
CA GLU A 568 16.07 9.39 -29.16
C GLU A 568 17.23 8.41 -28.92
N ALA A 569 17.72 8.33 -27.68
CA ALA A 569 18.85 7.46 -27.33
C ALA A 569 18.54 5.97 -27.49
N LEU A 570 17.29 5.56 -27.30
CA LEU A 570 16.84 4.16 -27.39
C LEU A 570 16.26 3.82 -28.77
N ASP A 571 16.07 4.80 -29.65
CA ASP A 571 15.40 4.68 -30.97
C ASP A 571 13.98 4.10 -30.85
N VAL A 572 13.17 4.65 -29.93
CA VAL A 572 11.79 4.21 -29.65
C VAL A 572 10.84 5.41 -29.59
N PRO A 573 9.53 5.23 -29.84
CA PRO A 573 8.57 6.32 -29.74
C PRO A 573 8.40 6.85 -28.31
N PHE A 574 8.22 8.18 -28.20
CA PHE A 574 7.80 8.85 -26.97
C PHE A 574 6.32 9.21 -27.03
N VAL A 575 5.56 8.80 -26.01
CA VAL A 575 4.13 9.08 -25.86
C VAL A 575 3.95 10.10 -24.73
N SER A 576 3.55 11.33 -25.11
CA SER A 576 3.30 12.42 -24.15
C SER A 576 1.86 12.91 -24.18
N GLY A 577 1.49 13.75 -23.19
CA GLY A 577 0.18 14.41 -23.11
C GLY A 577 -0.09 15.36 -24.27
N GLU A 578 0.95 15.93 -24.85
CA GLU A 578 0.87 16.86 -25.99
C GLU A 578 0.58 16.15 -27.31
N MET A 579 0.79 14.82 -27.35
CA MET A 579 0.54 14.03 -28.53
C MET A 579 -0.94 13.95 -28.88
N ARG A 580 -1.29 14.15 -30.16
CA ARG A 580 -2.68 14.01 -30.64
C ARG A 580 -3.22 12.61 -30.36
N HIS A 581 -4.45 12.54 -29.83
CA HIS A 581 -5.12 11.28 -29.44
C HIS A 581 -5.02 10.17 -30.50
N ARG A 582 -5.34 10.45 -31.77
CA ARG A 582 -5.25 9.45 -32.86
C ARG A 582 -3.85 8.88 -33.08
N HIS A 583 -2.82 9.68 -32.83
CA HIS A 583 -1.43 9.20 -32.97
C HIS A 583 -1.05 8.30 -31.81
N ARG A 584 -1.43 8.68 -30.61
CA ARG A 584 -1.24 7.89 -29.36
C ARG A 584 -1.94 6.54 -29.47
N GLU A 585 -3.20 6.51 -29.89
CA GLU A 585 -3.96 5.29 -30.13
C GLU A 585 -3.28 4.35 -31.12
N ARG A 586 -2.72 4.89 -32.20
CA ARG A 586 -1.97 4.11 -33.18
C ARG A 586 -0.73 3.46 -32.58
N LEU A 587 0.05 4.19 -31.75
CA LEU A 587 1.24 3.66 -31.10
C LEU A 587 0.88 2.57 -30.09
N PHE A 588 -0.18 2.75 -29.32
CA PHE A 588 -0.64 1.73 -28.39
C PHE A 588 -1.15 0.47 -29.10
N ARG A 589 -1.81 0.61 -30.24
CA ARG A 589 -2.20 -0.53 -31.07
C ARG A 589 -0.98 -1.28 -31.59
N GLN A 590 -0.01 -0.57 -32.18
CA GLN A 590 1.24 -1.18 -32.65
C GLN A 590 2.00 -1.93 -31.54
N PHE A 591 1.96 -1.40 -30.32
CA PHE A 591 2.55 -2.06 -29.17
C PHE A 591 1.74 -3.31 -28.75
N ARG A 592 0.39 -3.21 -28.70
CA ARG A 592 -0.48 -4.38 -28.44
C ARG A 592 -0.26 -5.49 -29.44
N ASP A 593 -0.17 -5.16 -30.71
CA ASP A 593 0.01 -6.11 -31.81
C ASP A 593 1.45 -6.65 -31.92
N GLY A 594 2.38 -6.13 -31.11
CA GLY A 594 3.78 -6.55 -31.09
C GLY A 594 4.64 -5.99 -32.23
N GLU A 595 4.09 -5.08 -33.05
CA GLU A 595 4.86 -4.36 -34.08
C GLU A 595 5.94 -3.47 -33.45
N ARG A 596 5.68 -2.99 -32.23
CA ARG A 596 6.62 -2.26 -31.39
C ARG A 596 6.70 -2.91 -30.02
N ARG A 597 7.92 -3.11 -29.53
CA ARG A 597 8.15 -3.77 -28.23
C ARG A 597 8.46 -2.81 -27.10
N THR A 598 8.82 -1.56 -27.41
CA THR A 598 9.19 -0.57 -26.39
C THR A 598 8.54 0.77 -26.68
N LEU A 599 8.00 1.40 -25.62
CA LEU A 599 7.52 2.78 -25.63
C LEU A 599 8.09 3.53 -24.43
N VAL A 600 8.50 4.78 -24.64
CA VAL A 600 8.74 5.75 -23.55
C VAL A 600 7.44 6.52 -23.33
N ILE A 601 7.00 6.64 -22.07
CA ILE A 601 5.70 7.21 -21.73
C ILE A 601 5.86 8.24 -20.62
N SER A 602 5.28 9.44 -20.82
CA SER A 602 5.17 10.45 -19.77
C SER A 602 4.01 10.15 -18.81
N ARG A 603 3.67 11.07 -17.90
CA ARG A 603 2.56 10.98 -16.92
C ARG A 603 1.21 10.58 -17.51
N VAL A 604 1.01 10.72 -18.82
CA VAL A 604 -0.18 10.25 -19.52
C VAL A 604 -0.46 8.76 -19.28
N GLY A 605 0.58 7.99 -18.93
CA GLY A 605 0.45 6.58 -18.59
C GLY A 605 0.01 6.28 -17.18
N ASP A 606 -0.06 7.28 -16.29
CA ASP A 606 -0.31 7.05 -14.88
C ASP A 606 -1.82 6.92 -14.56
N GLU A 607 -2.70 7.61 -15.26
CA GLU A 607 -4.14 7.64 -14.96
C GLU A 607 -5.02 7.53 -16.23
N GLY A 608 -6.00 6.64 -16.18
CA GLY A 608 -7.15 6.65 -17.09
C GLY A 608 -6.93 6.22 -18.54
N ILE A 609 -5.73 5.81 -18.90
CA ILE A 609 -5.44 5.28 -20.24
C ILE A 609 -5.22 3.77 -20.14
N ASP A 610 -5.92 3.01 -20.98
CA ASP A 610 -5.66 1.57 -21.12
C ASP A 610 -4.32 1.35 -21.79
N LEU A 611 -3.25 1.36 -20.98
CA LEU A 611 -1.93 0.99 -21.44
C LEU A 611 -1.88 -0.50 -21.75
N PRO A 612 -1.30 -0.87 -22.88
CA PRO A 612 -1.15 -2.27 -23.23
C PRO A 612 -0.28 -3.01 -22.22
N ASN A 613 -0.46 -4.34 -22.14
CA ASN A 613 0.30 -5.20 -21.27
C ASN A 613 1.79 -5.15 -21.63
N ALA A 614 2.62 -5.03 -20.60
CA ALA A 614 4.08 -5.13 -20.73
C ALA A 614 4.59 -6.23 -19.78
N GLU A 615 5.66 -6.87 -20.14
CA GLU A 615 6.39 -7.82 -19.29
C GLU A 615 7.50 -7.11 -18.50
N LEU A 616 7.91 -5.93 -18.97
CA LEU A 616 8.96 -5.11 -18.36
C LEU A 616 8.49 -3.69 -18.17
N ALA A 617 8.63 -3.15 -16.98
CA ALA A 617 8.46 -1.73 -16.68
C ALA A 617 9.78 -1.14 -16.17
N VAL A 618 10.19 0.00 -16.71
CA VAL A 618 11.33 0.78 -16.20
C VAL A 618 10.82 2.15 -15.77
N VAL A 619 10.88 2.45 -14.49
CA VAL A 619 10.51 3.75 -13.93
C VAL A 619 11.79 4.59 -13.84
N ALA A 620 12.03 5.45 -14.82
CA ALA A 620 13.25 6.25 -14.90
C ALA A 620 13.15 7.60 -14.18
N SER A 621 11.92 8.09 -13.94
CA SER A 621 11.64 9.26 -13.10
C SER A 621 10.17 9.28 -12.67
N GLY A 622 9.74 10.38 -12.03
CA GLY A 622 8.40 10.49 -11.44
C GLY A 622 8.36 9.94 -10.02
N LEU A 623 9.51 9.89 -9.38
CA LEU A 623 9.67 9.38 -8.03
C LEU A 623 9.18 10.38 -6.96
N GLY A 624 8.92 11.64 -7.33
CA GLY A 624 8.25 12.63 -6.48
C GLY A 624 6.73 12.44 -6.39
N GLY A 625 6.20 11.45 -7.13
CA GLY A 625 4.79 11.10 -7.14
C GLY A 625 4.38 10.20 -5.96
N SER A 626 3.09 9.92 -5.92
CA SER A 626 2.45 9.17 -4.84
C SER A 626 2.83 7.68 -4.82
N ARG A 627 2.70 7.03 -3.64
CA ARG A 627 2.74 5.56 -3.46
C ARG A 627 1.84 4.85 -4.48
N ARG A 628 0.74 5.50 -4.85
CA ARG A 628 -0.23 5.04 -5.85
C ARG A 628 0.39 4.91 -7.25
N GLN A 629 1.16 5.90 -7.70
CA GLN A 629 1.76 5.87 -9.05
C GLN A 629 2.74 4.70 -9.21
N GLY A 630 3.54 4.42 -8.17
CA GLY A 630 4.42 3.25 -8.17
C GLY A 630 3.67 1.94 -8.35
N ALA A 631 2.58 1.75 -7.60
CA ALA A 631 1.74 0.57 -7.69
C ALA A 631 1.01 0.47 -9.05
N GLN A 632 0.52 1.59 -9.60
CA GLN A 632 -0.12 1.62 -10.92
C GLN A 632 0.86 1.27 -12.04
N ARG A 633 2.08 1.82 -12.01
CA ARG A 633 3.13 1.52 -13.00
C ARG A 633 3.57 0.05 -12.92
N ALA A 634 3.83 -0.47 -11.71
CA ALA A 634 4.10 -1.89 -11.49
C ALA A 634 2.92 -2.77 -11.94
N GLY A 635 1.70 -2.31 -11.71
CA GLY A 635 0.48 -3.00 -12.12
C GLY A 635 0.32 -3.23 -13.61
N ARG A 636 1.03 -2.47 -14.45
CA ARG A 636 1.01 -2.71 -15.91
C ARG A 636 1.74 -3.99 -16.31
N THR A 637 2.54 -4.57 -15.41
CA THR A 637 3.20 -5.87 -15.62
C THR A 637 2.53 -7.03 -14.86
N MET A 638 1.64 -6.75 -13.89
CA MET A 638 0.96 -7.76 -13.05
C MET A 638 -0.20 -8.44 -13.76
N ARG A 639 0.01 -9.19 -14.85
CA ARG A 639 -1.08 -9.92 -15.53
C ARG A 639 -0.76 -11.40 -15.70
N PRO A 640 -1.77 -12.29 -15.88
CA PRO A 640 -1.59 -13.75 -15.83
C PRO A 640 -0.65 -14.37 -16.88
N ALA A 641 -0.25 -13.62 -17.91
CA ALA A 641 0.58 -14.15 -18.99
C ALA A 641 1.84 -13.27 -19.21
N GLY A 642 2.97 -13.69 -18.66
CA GLY A 642 4.27 -13.04 -18.88
C GLY A 642 5.05 -12.76 -17.59
N GLY A 643 6.35 -12.55 -17.65
CA GLY A 643 7.18 -12.10 -16.52
C GLY A 643 6.80 -10.68 -16.09
N ALA A 644 6.60 -10.45 -14.82
CA ALA A 644 6.28 -9.13 -14.28
C ALA A 644 7.54 -8.51 -13.66
N LEU A 645 8.37 -7.87 -14.48
CA LEU A 645 9.63 -7.24 -14.07
C LEU A 645 9.45 -5.72 -13.97
N VAL A 646 9.81 -5.14 -12.84
CA VAL A 646 9.75 -3.69 -12.60
C VAL A 646 11.08 -3.19 -12.07
N TYR A 647 11.73 -2.31 -12.82
CA TYR A 647 12.95 -1.64 -12.41
C TYR A 647 12.67 -0.17 -12.10
N VAL A 648 13.07 0.29 -10.92
CA VAL A 648 12.96 1.69 -10.51
C VAL A 648 14.35 2.29 -10.43
N LEU A 649 14.64 3.29 -11.24
CA LEU A 649 15.96 3.91 -11.34
C LEU A 649 16.00 5.20 -10.49
N ALA A 650 16.78 5.20 -9.44
CA ALA A 650 16.97 6.37 -8.56
C ALA A 650 18.42 6.84 -8.59
N THR A 651 18.65 8.12 -8.84
CA THR A 651 20.00 8.71 -8.84
C THR A 651 20.56 8.75 -7.41
N ARG A 652 21.76 8.22 -7.24
CA ARG A 652 22.42 8.02 -5.95
C ARG A 652 22.66 9.34 -5.20
N GLY A 653 22.34 9.36 -3.90
CA GLY A 653 22.53 10.51 -3.02
C GLY A 653 21.51 11.64 -3.24
N THR A 654 20.40 11.35 -3.88
CA THR A 654 19.31 12.31 -4.12
C THR A 654 18.02 11.89 -3.41
N SER A 655 17.05 12.79 -3.32
CA SER A 655 15.70 12.47 -2.81
C SER A 655 14.95 11.41 -3.62
N GLU A 656 15.43 11.06 -4.82
CA GLU A 656 14.83 9.97 -5.60
C GLU A 656 14.94 8.60 -4.89
N GLU A 657 15.97 8.40 -4.07
CA GLU A 657 16.11 7.17 -3.27
C GLU A 657 14.94 7.01 -2.30
N ASP A 658 14.64 8.05 -1.51
CA ASP A 658 13.53 8.03 -0.55
C ASP A 658 12.17 7.95 -1.26
N PHE A 659 12.05 8.58 -2.43
CA PHE A 659 10.83 8.54 -3.23
C PHE A 659 10.60 7.14 -3.81
N ALA A 660 11.63 6.48 -4.35
CA ALA A 660 11.55 5.13 -4.86
C ALA A 660 11.09 4.14 -3.78
N GLN A 661 11.70 4.22 -2.59
CA GLN A 661 11.30 3.37 -1.46
C GLN A 661 9.85 3.64 -1.04
N ARG A 662 9.44 4.91 -0.94
CA ARG A 662 8.04 5.25 -0.59
C ARG A 662 7.02 4.76 -1.60
N GLN A 663 7.32 4.87 -2.91
CA GLN A 663 6.44 4.37 -3.96
C GLN A 663 6.25 2.86 -3.89
N MET A 664 7.34 2.12 -3.62
CA MET A 664 7.29 0.66 -3.59
C MET A 664 6.80 0.10 -2.25
N ARG A 665 6.70 0.94 -1.21
CA ARG A 665 6.26 0.53 0.13
C ARG A 665 4.89 -0.17 0.11
N HIS A 666 3.93 0.38 -0.63
CA HIS A 666 2.60 -0.22 -0.71
C HIS A 666 2.61 -1.62 -1.34
N LEU A 667 3.41 -1.85 -2.38
CA LEU A 667 3.57 -3.18 -2.98
C LEU A 667 4.23 -4.14 -1.98
N ALA A 668 5.22 -3.66 -1.26
CA ALA A 668 5.87 -4.42 -0.20
C ALA A 668 4.91 -4.78 0.95
N GLU A 669 3.99 -3.87 1.32
CA GLU A 669 2.93 -4.14 2.30
C GLU A 669 2.03 -5.31 1.89
N LYS A 670 1.72 -5.41 0.60
CA LYS A 670 0.86 -6.47 0.04
C LYS A 670 1.60 -7.77 -0.29
N GLY A 671 2.85 -7.90 0.15
CA GLY A 671 3.64 -9.12 -0.02
C GLY A 671 4.51 -9.16 -1.27
N VAL A 672 4.49 -8.14 -2.13
CA VAL A 672 5.35 -8.08 -3.32
C VAL A 672 6.82 -7.93 -2.91
N ARG A 673 7.69 -8.73 -3.49
CA ARG A 673 9.14 -8.67 -3.23
C ARG A 673 9.72 -7.41 -3.87
N VAL A 674 10.30 -6.55 -3.04
CA VAL A 674 11.06 -5.38 -3.50
C VAL A 674 12.51 -5.57 -3.12
N THR A 675 13.40 -5.61 -4.11
CA THR A 675 14.86 -5.71 -3.93
C THR A 675 15.54 -4.39 -4.28
N GLU A 676 16.74 -4.18 -3.82
CA GLU A 676 17.53 -2.98 -4.09
C GLU A 676 18.93 -3.39 -4.51
N SER A 677 19.49 -2.67 -5.48
CA SER A 677 20.86 -2.91 -5.95
C SER A 677 21.58 -1.59 -6.24
N ASP A 678 22.87 -1.59 -6.01
CA ASP A 678 23.77 -0.51 -6.40
C ASP A 678 24.40 -0.83 -7.75
N LEU A 679 24.28 0.09 -8.70
CA LEU A 679 25.07 0.00 -9.91
C LEU A 679 26.48 0.48 -9.62
N THR A 680 27.43 -0.43 -9.73
CA THR A 680 28.85 -0.06 -9.71
C THR A 680 29.21 0.59 -11.04
N THR A 681 29.91 1.71 -11.01
CA THR A 681 30.46 2.44 -12.17
C THR A 681 31.39 1.56 -13.01
#